data_eff74bf14c2b1d26da2f4486570aaf03
#
_entry.id   eff74bf14c2b1d26da2f4486570aaf03
#
_cell.length_a   1.000
_cell.length_b   1.000
_cell.length_c   1.000
_cell.angle_alpha   90.00
_cell.angle_beta   90.00
_cell.angle_gamma   90.00
#
_symmetry.space_group_name_H-M   'P 1'
#
loop_
_entity.id
_entity.type
_entity.pdbx_description
1 polymer ?
#
loop_
_entity_poly.entity_id
_entity_poly.type
_entity_poly.pdbx_seq_one_letter_code
_entity_poly.pdbx_strand_id
1 'polypeptide(L)'
;MKIRKIYFALLIVTCLKTQDISWNPNGLPIRQGVHIEWQRTVCPGEPGSIIFVWSDTRFGSRNVFAQKVNSSGSLLWGAGGSAVTNLPGRQEDPVAITDGEGGAFISWVDYRFDEEGDIFIQHVDNEGNLLMDENGVALARIDGRHLTINMCTDSLGGVYVTWQDKRNLLDDDIYGTHVSSDHQVVAPASGIAIIEMNGTQGAKSLEYAGNNEATIIWSDTRSGSGNDIYCQKLNMEMDKMFADDGLVVAATTDLETTPRTTYMTNDTSFIIWQSGTQNTDIYYNLLTSSGLIFTEPVQLCSFNSPKASPRIKRNSSGEVFIQWIDYRSDPTEGNHFFQRITGGGNIVWDENGVQLDASGDDHHARFSAGPSGEVYVYWERGTFPNVDIMYQKIESDGTLLLDDALFISDATGYQSMPNVLVDNSNGAFVVFSDQENGSLNLKIQKTEGSIANFDFNGLIAMQGLDGDIEYAMPLYLDDNVSLTWIDARDGKKVFGTTIDNSGPNPEFQNGLALTEFDSYTFQLENEPATLLAHNFLFTAAFDASSGAKLIRLNKFNLEYQMQWSSTGQIVYQGSADQRKVQLFKTQDGIGVLWSEIRDEIDFDIFYQRYDLNGLPQFDSTGINLINGIWVDNYIEGIYPTPDGDFILVWVDDIWGAGSLKYQKFTLSGEIADGWPSDGYTLSSIGDPEKLSGSISASANGIIVAWEEFYNFNKNVKANIIHWDGSLQWTGGLLLTTADNDQINLELAVDEQSQTAFVVWEDFRNGNDLDIVGQFLDLSNNSLYGDNVFICDNDLYQQSPVVRRVYEGYFLIVWEDERGVENDDPVLAGGLDIYAQVVHYEDGIKYSTEGVILCQEYHDQKKPQISLLYTDGSEIDNKWLVHWEDMRSSGKADLVNLYGQAIQVADAMTSEPSSLMPDQFYIGDAYPNPFNGTVHIDIAVPSLQPVDIAIFNILGQIVYQEKLLPITQGIYPFSWNGKDLLQQDVSSGVYLINVTASEFQSIRKITYIK
;
A
#
# COMPACT_ATOMS: atom_id res chain seq x y z
N MET A 1 69.01 -9.48 9.36
CA MET A 1 68.05 -8.86 8.50
C MET A 1 66.81 -9.81 8.45
N LYS A 2 65.88 -9.66 9.35
CA LYS A 2 64.70 -10.50 9.47
C LYS A 2 63.48 -9.65 9.06
N ILE A 3 62.89 -10.00 7.94
CA ILE A 3 61.64 -9.40 7.44
C ILE A 3 60.50 -9.98 8.28
N ARG A 4 59.82 -9.14 9.06
CA ARG A 4 58.58 -9.45 9.72
C ARG A 4 57.48 -9.34 8.69
N LYS A 5 56.82 -10.46 8.40
CA LYS A 5 55.54 -10.49 7.72
C LYS A 5 54.48 -10.00 8.73
N ILE A 6 53.87 -8.86 8.40
CA ILE A 6 52.64 -8.39 9.06
C ILE A 6 51.51 -9.15 8.42
N TYR A 7 50.90 -10.05 9.18
CA TYR A 7 49.60 -10.61 8.84
C TYR A 7 48.53 -9.57 9.16
N PHE A 8 47.90 -9.01 8.15
CA PHE A 8 46.59 -8.37 8.32
C PHE A 8 45.60 -9.50 8.62
N ALA A 9 45.21 -9.63 9.86
CA ALA A 9 44.00 -10.39 10.19
C ALA A 9 42.84 -9.58 9.68
N LEU A 10 42.23 -10.06 8.58
CA LEU A 10 40.90 -9.66 8.16
C LEU A 10 39.97 -10.14 9.28
N LEU A 11 39.53 -9.25 10.14
CA LEU A 11 38.41 -9.52 11.02
C LEU A 11 37.17 -9.61 10.11
N ILE A 12 36.81 -10.83 9.74
CA ILE A 12 35.47 -11.11 9.26
C ILE A 12 34.59 -10.90 10.49
N VAL A 13 33.90 -9.77 10.53
CA VAL A 13 32.76 -9.60 11.41
C VAL A 13 31.72 -10.57 10.88
N THR A 14 31.65 -11.73 11.47
CA THR A 14 30.49 -12.59 11.33
C THR A 14 29.33 -11.83 11.97
N CYS A 15 28.54 -11.13 11.16
CA CYS A 15 27.19 -10.77 11.53
C CYS A 15 26.52 -12.08 11.96
N LEU A 16 26.20 -12.22 13.23
CA LEU A 16 25.32 -13.28 13.69
C LEU A 16 24.01 -13.08 12.97
N LYS A 17 23.74 -13.96 12.00
CA LYS A 17 22.44 -14.05 11.36
C LYS A 17 21.48 -14.55 12.41
N THR A 18 20.70 -13.69 13.00
CA THR A 18 19.62 -14.06 13.91
C THR A 18 18.43 -14.67 13.18
N GLN A 19 18.42 -14.59 11.85
CA GLN A 19 17.41 -15.17 10.97
C GLN A 19 18.07 -15.54 9.64
N ASP A 20 17.65 -16.63 9.02
CA ASP A 20 18.06 -17.07 7.69
C ASP A 20 17.43 -16.24 6.56
N ILE A 21 17.25 -14.95 6.79
CA ILE A 21 16.67 -14.00 5.86
C ILE A 21 17.77 -13.45 4.97
N SER A 22 17.64 -13.64 3.66
CA SER A 22 18.68 -13.28 2.68
C SER A 22 18.52 -11.86 2.12
N TRP A 23 17.33 -11.27 2.18
CA TRP A 23 17.02 -9.93 1.70
C TRP A 23 16.78 -8.96 2.87
N ASN A 24 16.29 -7.75 2.58
CA ASN A 24 15.93 -6.82 3.62
C ASN A 24 14.83 -7.39 4.54
N PRO A 25 14.84 -7.10 5.82
CA PRO A 25 13.70 -7.37 6.68
C PRO A 25 12.40 -6.85 6.05
N ASN A 26 11.28 -7.54 6.31
CA ASN A 26 9.97 -7.23 5.75
C ASN A 26 9.83 -7.41 4.22
N GLY A 27 10.80 -8.05 3.57
CA GLY A 27 10.77 -8.46 2.17
C GLY A 27 11.11 -7.36 1.17
N LEU A 28 11.30 -7.79 -0.08
CA LEU A 28 11.45 -6.90 -1.22
C LEU A 28 10.14 -6.82 -2.00
N PRO A 29 9.77 -5.64 -2.50
CA PRO A 29 8.61 -5.53 -3.37
C PRO A 29 8.89 -6.27 -4.68
N ILE A 30 8.02 -7.19 -5.01
CA ILE A 30 7.99 -7.89 -6.30
C ILE A 30 7.13 -7.11 -7.28
N ARG A 31 5.99 -6.65 -6.81
CA ARG A 31 5.13 -5.68 -7.47
C ARG A 31 4.62 -4.72 -6.43
N GLN A 32 4.80 -3.44 -6.67
CA GLN A 32 4.34 -2.37 -5.80
C GLN A 32 3.53 -1.38 -6.61
N GLY A 33 2.25 -1.25 -6.28
CA GLY A 33 1.37 -0.23 -6.85
C GLY A 33 1.79 1.16 -6.37
N VAL A 34 1.57 2.15 -7.20
CA VAL A 34 1.70 3.56 -6.84
C VAL A 34 0.31 4.12 -6.73
N HIS A 35 -0.18 4.29 -5.49
CA HIS A 35 -1.42 4.99 -5.24
C HIS A 35 -1.12 6.48 -5.16
N ILE A 36 -1.63 7.24 -6.13
CA ILE A 36 -1.50 8.69 -6.16
C ILE A 36 -2.66 9.29 -5.39
N GLU A 37 -2.35 10.05 -4.33
CA GLU A 37 -3.38 10.71 -3.54
C GLU A 37 -4.04 11.87 -4.33
N TRP A 38 -5.32 12.05 -4.10
CA TRP A 38 -6.09 13.16 -4.65
C TRP A 38 -5.64 14.52 -4.11
N GLN A 39 -4.99 14.52 -2.95
CA GLN A 39 -4.51 15.73 -2.29
C GLN A 39 -3.16 16.12 -2.88
N ARG A 40 -3.18 17.17 -3.66
CA ARG A 40 -2.01 17.75 -4.30
C ARG A 40 -2.06 19.26 -4.30
N THR A 41 -0.90 19.86 -4.40
CA THR A 41 -0.74 21.30 -4.46
C THR A 41 0.19 21.69 -5.60
N VAL A 42 0.05 22.93 -6.06
CA VAL A 42 0.92 23.52 -7.08
C VAL A 42 1.40 24.86 -6.64
N CYS A 43 2.64 25.19 -6.95
CA CYS A 43 3.19 26.53 -6.76
C CYS A 43 4.07 26.94 -7.94
N PRO A 44 4.35 28.25 -8.12
CA PRO A 44 5.27 28.71 -9.15
C PRO A 44 6.69 28.18 -8.92
N GLY A 45 7.35 27.72 -10.00
CA GLY A 45 8.81 27.61 -10.08
C GLY A 45 9.42 28.91 -10.61
N GLU A 46 10.56 28.84 -11.32
CA GLU A 46 11.03 29.98 -12.08
C GLU A 46 10.08 30.33 -13.22
N PRO A 47 10.16 31.57 -13.80
CA PRO A 47 9.26 32.00 -14.86
C PRO A 47 9.14 30.98 -16.02
N GLY A 48 7.92 30.55 -16.29
CA GLY A 48 7.62 29.51 -17.28
C GLY A 48 7.70 28.08 -16.77
N SER A 49 7.76 27.86 -15.46
CA SER A 49 7.67 26.53 -14.83
C SER A 49 6.71 26.53 -13.64
N ILE A 50 6.25 25.35 -13.29
CA ILE A 50 5.47 25.08 -12.10
C ILE A 50 6.08 23.91 -11.31
N ILE A 51 5.88 23.93 -10.01
CA ILE A 51 6.15 22.80 -9.11
C ILE A 51 4.81 22.26 -8.65
N PHE A 52 4.60 20.95 -8.80
CA PHE A 52 3.47 20.25 -8.22
C PHE A 52 3.96 19.21 -7.21
N VAL A 53 3.21 19.03 -6.14
CA VAL A 53 3.54 18.17 -5.00
C VAL A 53 2.36 17.25 -4.73
N TRP A 54 2.64 16.00 -4.47
CA TRP A 54 1.64 14.96 -4.18
C TRP A 54 2.18 13.96 -3.17
N SER A 55 1.33 13.09 -2.66
CA SER A 55 1.75 11.89 -1.93
C SER A 55 1.44 10.64 -2.75
N ASP A 56 2.34 9.66 -2.69
CA ASP A 56 2.15 8.34 -3.30
C ASP A 56 2.84 7.22 -2.50
N THR A 57 2.56 5.98 -2.85
CA THR A 57 2.98 4.78 -2.11
C THR A 57 4.16 4.04 -2.73
N ARG A 58 4.93 4.65 -3.63
CA ARG A 58 6.02 3.95 -4.34
C ARG A 58 7.12 3.37 -3.44
N PHE A 59 7.22 3.80 -2.18
CA PHE A 59 8.16 3.25 -1.19
C PHE A 59 7.48 2.37 -0.13
N GLY A 60 6.26 1.89 -0.41
CA GLY A 60 5.51 1.02 0.50
C GLY A 60 4.58 1.77 1.45
N SER A 61 4.92 2.95 1.90
CA SER A 61 4.09 3.88 2.66
C SER A 61 3.86 5.15 1.87
N ARG A 62 2.83 5.94 2.23
CA ARG A 62 2.60 7.24 1.61
C ARG A 62 3.71 8.20 1.93
N ASN A 63 4.40 8.66 0.90
CA ASN A 63 5.48 9.63 0.98
C ASN A 63 5.19 10.82 0.09
N VAL A 64 5.75 11.96 0.43
CA VAL A 64 5.57 13.21 -0.32
C VAL A 64 6.61 13.30 -1.43
N PHE A 65 6.15 13.62 -2.63
CA PHE A 65 6.96 13.82 -3.84
C PHE A 65 6.69 15.18 -4.45
N ALA A 66 7.65 15.67 -5.19
CA ALA A 66 7.54 16.91 -5.94
C ALA A 66 8.14 16.78 -7.34
N GLN A 67 7.56 17.48 -8.31
CA GLN A 67 8.05 17.54 -9.69
C GLN A 67 7.94 18.97 -10.23
N LYS A 68 8.92 19.36 -11.01
CA LYS A 68 8.94 20.62 -11.71
C LYS A 68 8.79 20.43 -13.21
N VAL A 69 7.87 21.19 -13.82
CA VAL A 69 7.58 21.11 -15.25
C VAL A 69 7.73 22.48 -15.87
N ASN A 70 8.46 22.57 -16.97
CA ASN A 70 8.63 23.80 -17.71
C ASN A 70 7.53 23.99 -18.78
N SER A 71 7.55 25.15 -19.44
CA SER A 71 6.56 25.53 -20.47
C SER A 71 6.56 24.64 -21.72
N SER A 72 7.59 23.82 -21.93
CA SER A 72 7.61 22.81 -23.00
C SER A 72 7.09 21.43 -22.58
N GLY A 73 6.64 21.27 -21.32
CA GLY A 73 6.20 20.00 -20.78
C GLY A 73 7.32 19.07 -20.30
N SER A 74 8.58 19.55 -20.25
CA SER A 74 9.69 18.74 -19.78
C SER A 74 9.67 18.63 -18.26
N LEU A 75 9.76 17.40 -17.75
CA LEU A 75 9.94 17.09 -16.33
C LEU A 75 11.40 17.39 -15.95
N LEU A 76 11.62 18.30 -15.00
CA LEU A 76 12.95 18.80 -14.68
C LEU A 76 13.64 18.04 -13.55
N TRP A 77 12.90 17.39 -12.67
CA TRP A 77 13.40 16.62 -11.54
C TRP A 77 13.35 15.10 -11.78
N GLY A 78 13.54 14.68 -13.04
CA GLY A 78 13.49 13.27 -13.46
C GLY A 78 12.07 12.75 -13.68
N ALA A 79 11.92 11.57 -14.26
CA ALA A 79 10.63 11.01 -14.65
C ALA A 79 9.68 10.73 -13.48
N GLY A 80 10.22 10.45 -12.29
CA GLY A 80 9.43 10.15 -11.08
C GLY A 80 9.30 11.33 -10.12
N GLY A 81 9.88 12.50 -10.41
CA GLY A 81 10.01 13.60 -9.47
C GLY A 81 11.03 13.34 -8.36
N SER A 82 11.23 14.33 -7.48
CA SER A 82 12.08 14.23 -6.29
C SER A 82 11.27 13.74 -5.10
N ALA A 83 11.79 12.78 -4.35
CA ALA A 83 11.21 12.38 -3.07
C ALA A 83 11.51 13.47 -2.03
N VAL A 84 10.47 14.07 -1.49
CA VAL A 84 10.55 15.02 -0.38
C VAL A 84 10.69 14.27 0.94
N THR A 85 10.04 13.10 1.03
CA THR A 85 10.18 12.13 2.13
C THR A 85 10.46 10.73 1.57
N ASN A 86 11.15 9.93 2.37
CA ASN A 86 11.37 8.50 2.12
C ASN A 86 11.42 7.79 3.47
N LEU A 87 10.27 7.65 4.10
CA LEU A 87 10.15 7.26 5.49
C LEU A 87 9.03 6.24 5.67
N PRO A 88 9.17 5.34 6.63
CA PRO A 88 8.03 4.52 7.05
C PRO A 88 6.94 5.40 7.68
N GLY A 89 5.70 4.92 7.66
CA GLY A 89 4.54 5.68 8.10
C GLY A 89 3.95 6.56 6.99
N ARG A 90 2.78 7.13 7.24
CA ARG A 90 2.08 7.98 6.26
C ARG A 90 2.57 9.42 6.33
N GLN A 91 2.81 10.04 5.18
CA GLN A 91 2.99 11.47 5.02
C GLN A 91 1.96 11.97 4.00
N GLU A 92 1.05 12.81 4.46
CA GLU A 92 -0.17 13.18 3.72
C GLU A 92 -0.40 14.69 3.70
N ASP A 93 -1.40 15.13 2.95
CA ASP A 93 -1.86 16.52 2.87
C ASP A 93 -0.76 17.54 2.58
N PRO A 94 0.11 17.32 1.58
CA PRO A 94 1.19 18.25 1.31
C PRO A 94 0.66 19.62 0.86
N VAL A 95 1.25 20.68 1.40
CA VAL A 95 1.03 22.07 0.98
C VAL A 95 2.37 22.63 0.51
N ALA A 96 2.41 23.30 -0.64
CA ALA A 96 3.62 23.88 -1.18
C ALA A 96 3.45 25.37 -1.49
N ILE A 97 4.53 26.11 -1.31
CA ILE A 97 4.63 27.51 -1.70
C ILE A 97 6.03 27.77 -2.26
N THR A 98 6.10 28.64 -3.29
CA THR A 98 7.38 29.00 -3.90
C THR A 98 8.30 29.74 -2.92
N ASP A 99 9.60 29.48 -3.02
CA ASP A 99 10.66 30.22 -2.33
C ASP A 99 11.01 31.55 -3.05
N GLY A 100 10.50 31.75 -4.29
CA GLY A 100 10.82 32.90 -5.13
C GLY A 100 12.12 32.74 -5.93
N GLU A 101 12.89 31.66 -5.74
CA GLU A 101 14.15 31.35 -6.41
C GLU A 101 14.05 30.12 -7.34
N GLY A 102 12.82 29.59 -7.50
CA GLY A 102 12.53 28.45 -8.40
C GLY A 102 12.41 27.11 -7.70
N GLY A 103 12.55 27.08 -6.37
CA GLY A 103 12.26 25.98 -5.48
C GLY A 103 10.95 26.18 -4.72
N ALA A 104 10.73 25.37 -3.66
CA ALA A 104 9.52 25.41 -2.87
C ALA A 104 9.74 24.97 -1.41
N PHE A 105 9.03 25.61 -0.49
CA PHE A 105 8.76 25.06 0.82
C PHE A 105 7.56 24.14 0.73
N ILE A 106 7.69 22.95 1.33
CA ILE A 106 6.66 21.91 1.31
C ILE A 106 6.44 21.47 2.76
N SER A 107 5.20 21.54 3.23
CA SER A 107 4.80 21.08 4.56
C SER A 107 3.74 19.99 4.43
N TRP A 108 3.74 19.02 5.34
CA TRP A 108 2.84 17.87 5.31
C TRP A 108 2.42 17.45 6.72
N VAL A 109 1.39 16.60 6.78
CA VAL A 109 1.01 15.89 8.00
C VAL A 109 1.74 14.55 8.01
N ASP A 110 2.44 14.26 9.09
CA ASP A 110 3.32 13.10 9.26
C ASP A 110 2.84 12.20 10.39
N TYR A 111 2.54 10.97 10.09
CA TYR A 111 2.02 9.98 11.03
C TYR A 111 3.06 8.96 11.51
N ARG A 112 4.37 9.26 11.38
CA ARG A 112 5.46 8.39 11.84
C ARG A 112 5.50 8.14 13.34
N PHE A 113 4.99 9.04 14.12
CA PHE A 113 5.19 9.06 15.57
C PHE A 113 3.92 8.78 16.35
N ASP A 114 2.79 9.08 15.76
CA ASP A 114 1.46 8.79 16.28
C ASP A 114 0.42 8.89 15.16
N GLU A 115 -0.81 8.51 15.44
CA GLU A 115 -1.92 8.51 14.50
C GLU A 115 -2.65 9.84 14.39
N GLU A 116 -2.36 10.77 15.26
CA GLU A 116 -3.01 12.07 15.29
C GLU A 116 -2.35 13.05 14.30
N GLY A 117 -1.11 12.75 13.89
CA GLY A 117 -0.34 13.44 12.85
C GLY A 117 0.38 14.69 13.35
N ASP A 118 1.65 14.78 13.01
CA ASP A 118 2.56 15.89 13.27
C ASP A 118 2.71 16.79 12.05
N ILE A 119 3.13 18.03 12.21
CA ILE A 119 3.42 18.93 11.09
C ILE A 119 4.91 19.02 10.85
N PHE A 120 5.33 18.69 9.63
CA PHE A 120 6.71 18.79 9.17
C PHE A 120 6.83 19.74 7.98
N ILE A 121 8.05 20.20 7.72
CA ILE A 121 8.40 21.05 6.58
C ILE A 121 9.74 20.64 5.98
N GLN A 122 9.86 20.79 4.66
CA GLN A 122 11.08 20.68 3.88
C GLN A 122 11.20 21.85 2.91
N HIS A 123 12.41 22.23 2.55
CA HIS A 123 12.70 23.17 1.47
C HIS A 123 13.41 22.44 0.34
N VAL A 124 12.89 22.54 -0.87
CA VAL A 124 13.45 21.94 -2.08
C VAL A 124 13.94 23.05 -3.00
N ASP A 125 15.18 22.95 -3.45
CA ASP A 125 15.80 23.97 -4.31
C ASP A 125 15.32 23.86 -5.79
N ASN A 126 15.81 24.76 -6.61
CA ASN A 126 15.49 24.83 -8.05
C ASN A 126 15.83 23.53 -8.80
N GLU A 127 16.83 22.77 -8.37
CA GLU A 127 17.28 21.51 -8.95
C GLU A 127 16.59 20.28 -8.36
N GLY A 128 15.74 20.43 -7.32
CA GLY A 128 15.02 19.34 -6.67
C GLY A 128 15.79 18.72 -5.49
N ASN A 129 16.84 19.36 -4.98
CA ASN A 129 17.56 18.89 -3.81
C ASN A 129 16.91 19.37 -2.53
N LEU A 130 16.96 18.56 -1.48
CA LEU A 130 16.47 18.90 -0.13
C LEU A 130 17.49 19.82 0.56
N LEU A 131 17.02 20.92 1.12
CA LEU A 131 17.88 21.95 1.76
C LEU A 131 17.83 21.91 3.30
N MET A 132 16.85 21.20 3.89
CA MET A 132 16.72 20.99 5.33
C MET A 132 17.13 19.56 5.68
N ASP A 133 16.93 19.12 6.92
CA ASP A 133 17.21 17.75 7.33
C ASP A 133 16.51 16.76 6.40
N GLU A 134 17.15 15.66 6.06
CA GLU A 134 16.71 14.66 5.08
C GLU A 134 15.24 14.22 5.28
N ASN A 135 14.77 14.24 6.49
CA ASN A 135 13.43 13.81 6.88
C ASN A 135 12.49 14.98 7.24
N GLY A 136 12.85 16.19 6.85
CA GLY A 136 12.13 17.39 7.21
C GLY A 136 12.36 17.84 8.66
N VAL A 137 11.87 19.03 8.98
CA VAL A 137 11.94 19.64 10.31
C VAL A 137 10.54 19.71 10.91
N ALA A 138 10.38 19.25 12.16
CA ALA A 138 9.11 19.28 12.85
C ALA A 138 8.71 20.71 13.23
N LEU A 139 7.52 21.12 12.82
CA LEU A 139 6.88 22.38 13.20
C LEU A 139 5.91 22.19 14.38
N ALA A 140 5.15 21.09 14.39
CA ALA A 140 4.38 20.63 15.53
C ALA A 140 4.65 19.13 15.72
N ARG A 141 5.09 18.78 16.92
CA ARG A 141 5.32 17.40 17.37
C ARG A 141 5.03 17.33 18.86
N ILE A 142 3.77 17.33 19.18
CA ILE A 142 3.23 17.38 20.54
C ILE A 142 1.89 16.62 20.52
N ASP A 143 1.54 15.98 21.62
CA ASP A 143 0.29 15.22 21.74
C ASP A 143 -0.92 16.03 21.24
N GLY A 144 -1.76 15.44 20.42
CA GLY A 144 -2.97 16.03 19.86
C GLY A 144 -2.94 16.16 18.34
N ARG A 145 -4.11 16.15 17.74
CA ARG A 145 -4.29 16.15 16.29
C ARG A 145 -3.91 17.50 15.65
N HIS A 146 -3.08 17.44 14.61
CA HIS A 146 -2.62 18.60 13.84
C HIS A 146 -3.03 18.46 12.37
N LEU A 147 -3.81 19.38 11.87
CA LEU A 147 -4.39 19.29 10.52
C LEU A 147 -4.45 20.66 9.83
N THR A 148 -4.89 20.63 8.56
CA THR A 148 -5.25 21.81 7.77
C THR A 148 -4.14 22.84 7.73
N ILE A 149 -3.02 22.50 7.11
CA ILE A 149 -1.85 23.37 6.95
C ILE A 149 -2.19 24.52 5.99
N ASN A 150 -1.80 25.73 6.34
CA ASN A 150 -1.77 26.88 5.44
C ASN A 150 -0.38 27.53 5.47
N MET A 151 0.08 28.01 4.33
CA MET A 151 1.39 28.63 4.16
C MET A 151 1.29 29.93 3.37
N CYS A 152 2.11 30.90 3.72
CA CYS A 152 2.37 32.09 2.89
C CYS A 152 3.84 32.52 3.03
N THR A 153 4.38 33.19 2.00
CA THR A 153 5.75 33.72 2.03
C THR A 153 5.85 34.97 2.91
N ASP A 154 7.07 35.23 3.41
CA ASP A 154 7.39 36.47 4.15
C ASP A 154 7.99 37.56 3.26
N SER A 155 8.18 37.33 1.95
CA SER A 155 8.88 38.13 0.96
C SER A 155 10.40 38.27 1.15
N LEU A 156 10.99 37.57 2.11
CA LEU A 156 12.45 37.53 2.36
C LEU A 156 13.03 36.13 2.12
N GLY A 157 12.24 35.26 1.49
CA GLY A 157 12.61 33.86 1.21
C GLY A 157 12.31 32.90 2.35
N GLY A 158 11.52 33.28 3.34
CA GLY A 158 10.98 32.45 4.38
C GLY A 158 9.46 32.31 4.27
N VAL A 159 8.84 31.57 5.20
CA VAL A 159 7.42 31.22 5.17
C VAL A 159 6.78 31.24 6.53
N TYR A 160 5.51 31.67 6.58
CA TYR A 160 4.60 31.46 7.68
C TYR A 160 3.86 30.14 7.45
N VAL A 161 3.72 29.34 8.50
CA VAL A 161 2.97 28.11 8.49
C VAL A 161 1.98 28.11 9.65
N THR A 162 0.72 27.77 9.39
CA THR A 162 -0.32 27.65 10.41
C THR A 162 -1.09 26.37 10.26
N TRP A 163 -1.58 25.82 11.35
CA TRP A 163 -2.37 24.57 11.37
C TRP A 163 -3.50 24.66 12.39
N GLN A 164 -4.50 23.77 12.23
CA GLN A 164 -5.45 23.45 13.27
C GLN A 164 -4.82 22.48 14.25
N ASP A 165 -5.05 22.73 15.55
CA ASP A 165 -4.36 22.04 16.62
C ASP A 165 -5.37 21.65 17.71
N LYS A 166 -5.40 20.38 18.06
CA LYS A 166 -6.31 19.82 19.05
C LYS A 166 -5.58 19.27 20.28
N ARG A 167 -4.44 19.85 20.65
CA ARG A 167 -3.65 19.41 21.81
C ARG A 167 -4.40 19.52 23.15
N ASN A 168 -5.45 20.34 23.23
CA ASN A 168 -6.32 20.44 24.40
C ASN A 168 -7.41 19.34 24.45
N LEU A 169 -7.56 18.50 23.41
CA LEU A 169 -8.51 17.40 23.24
C LEU A 169 -10.01 17.82 23.27
N LEU A 170 -10.33 19.09 23.30
CA LEU A 170 -11.71 19.61 23.43
C LEU A 170 -12.20 20.21 22.11
N ASP A 171 -11.45 21.14 21.55
CA ASP A 171 -11.80 21.94 20.38
C ASP A 171 -10.54 22.23 19.54
N ASP A 172 -10.76 22.65 18.31
CA ASP A 172 -9.66 23.01 17.42
C ASP A 172 -9.27 24.46 17.65
N ASP A 173 -8.02 24.70 17.99
CA ASP A 173 -7.36 25.99 18.07
C ASP A 173 -6.49 26.25 16.82
N ILE A 174 -5.93 27.45 16.69
CA ILE A 174 -5.01 27.77 15.60
C ILE A 174 -3.63 28.07 16.15
N TYR A 175 -2.66 27.30 15.71
CA TYR A 175 -1.24 27.47 15.98
C TYR A 175 -0.46 27.75 14.70
N GLY A 176 0.75 28.24 14.86
CA GLY A 176 1.62 28.49 13.72
C GLY A 176 3.05 28.79 14.12
N THR A 177 3.89 28.92 13.10
CA THR A 177 5.29 29.29 13.22
C THR A 177 5.75 30.07 12.00
N HIS A 178 6.92 30.66 12.08
CA HIS A 178 7.65 31.25 10.97
C HIS A 178 8.96 30.47 10.75
N VAL A 179 9.29 30.19 9.51
CA VAL A 179 10.54 29.56 9.07
C VAL A 179 11.26 30.56 8.18
N SER A 180 12.43 31.01 8.61
CA SER A 180 13.24 31.97 7.85
C SER A 180 13.94 31.34 6.65
N SER A 181 14.48 32.14 5.73
CA SER A 181 15.24 31.68 4.57
C SER A 181 16.51 30.90 4.90
N ASP A 182 17.06 31.05 6.12
CA ASP A 182 18.17 30.24 6.66
C ASP A 182 17.67 29.06 7.51
N HIS A 183 16.40 28.67 7.36
CA HIS A 183 15.74 27.54 7.98
C HIS A 183 15.63 27.59 9.52
N GLN A 184 15.66 28.77 10.10
CA GLN A 184 15.41 28.92 11.53
C GLN A 184 13.90 28.94 11.80
N VAL A 185 13.45 28.03 12.66
CA VAL A 185 12.04 27.88 13.04
C VAL A 185 11.77 28.62 14.34
N VAL A 186 10.78 29.49 14.35
CA VAL A 186 10.30 30.14 15.57
C VAL A 186 9.46 29.13 16.36
N ALA A 187 9.85 28.82 17.60
CA ALA A 187 9.23 27.80 18.46
C ALA A 187 9.15 26.41 17.80
N PRO A 188 10.29 25.76 17.50
CA PRO A 188 10.33 24.46 16.82
C PRO A 188 9.60 23.39 17.62
N ALA A 189 8.91 22.51 16.90
CA ALA A 189 8.16 21.35 17.38
C ALA A 189 6.96 21.63 18.31
N SER A 190 6.60 22.89 18.56
CA SER A 190 5.43 23.22 19.38
C SER A 190 4.53 24.28 18.77
N GLY A 191 5.07 25.12 17.88
CA GLY A 191 4.38 26.29 17.36
C GLY A 191 4.01 27.31 18.44
N ILE A 192 3.39 28.41 18.01
CA ILE A 192 2.87 29.49 18.86
C ILE A 192 1.36 29.54 18.69
N ALA A 193 0.60 29.63 19.78
CA ALA A 193 -0.84 29.83 19.75
C ALA A 193 -1.19 31.19 19.11
N ILE A 194 -1.82 31.15 17.95
CA ILE A 194 -2.39 32.34 17.30
C ILE A 194 -3.72 32.66 17.98
N ILE A 195 -4.52 31.65 18.21
CA ILE A 195 -5.75 31.74 19.00
C ILE A 195 -5.96 30.39 19.71
N GLU A 196 -6.26 30.51 21.01
CA GLU A 196 -6.58 29.40 21.90
C GLU A 196 -7.73 29.87 22.79
N MET A 197 -8.95 29.49 22.41
CA MET A 197 -10.18 29.97 23.05
C MET A 197 -11.20 28.81 23.06
N ASN A 198 -12.14 28.85 24.04
CA ASN A 198 -13.26 27.91 24.05
C ASN A 198 -14.08 28.01 22.75
N GLY A 199 -14.37 26.87 22.15
CA GLY A 199 -15.05 26.75 20.86
C GLY A 199 -14.06 26.57 19.72
N THR A 200 -14.53 25.92 18.65
CA THR A 200 -13.69 25.59 17.51
C THR A 200 -13.29 26.81 16.69
N GLN A 201 -12.01 26.97 16.43
CA GLN A 201 -11.45 27.94 15.49
C GLN A 201 -11.02 27.17 14.22
N GLY A 202 -11.78 27.33 13.15
CA GLY A 202 -11.61 26.54 11.92
C GLY A 202 -11.68 27.36 10.64
N ALA A 203 -11.73 26.66 9.53
CA ALA A 203 -11.92 27.22 8.19
C ALA A 203 -11.04 28.48 7.91
N LYS A 204 -9.73 28.38 8.21
CA LYS A 204 -8.78 29.49 8.13
C LYS A 204 -8.21 29.73 6.73
N SER A 205 -7.77 30.96 6.48
CA SER A 205 -6.96 31.36 5.33
C SER A 205 -5.79 32.21 5.80
N LEU A 206 -4.60 31.95 5.30
CA LEU A 206 -3.36 32.65 5.62
C LEU A 206 -2.76 33.25 4.35
N GLU A 207 -2.38 34.51 4.39
CA GLU A 207 -1.78 35.21 3.25
C GLU A 207 -0.77 36.27 3.71
N TYR A 208 0.22 36.49 2.85
CA TYR A 208 1.14 37.62 3.02
C TYR A 208 0.37 38.95 3.11
N ALA A 209 0.78 39.82 4.00
CA ALA A 209 0.07 41.11 4.29
C ALA A 209 0.86 42.39 3.98
N GLY A 210 2.02 42.26 3.33
CA GLY A 210 2.98 43.37 3.19
C GLY A 210 3.91 43.50 4.38
N ASN A 211 5.00 44.25 4.25
CA ASN A 211 5.94 44.56 5.34
C ASN A 211 6.50 43.33 6.08
N ASN A 212 6.61 42.20 5.44
CA ASN A 212 6.99 40.89 6.02
C ASN A 212 6.00 40.38 7.08
N GLU A 213 4.75 40.80 7.01
CA GLU A 213 3.65 40.37 7.87
C GLU A 213 2.76 39.36 7.16
N ALA A 214 2.02 38.56 7.95
CA ALA A 214 0.97 37.67 7.47
C ALA A 214 -0.40 38.04 8.07
N THR A 215 -1.46 37.91 7.27
CA THR A 215 -2.84 37.98 7.75
C THR A 215 -3.43 36.58 7.78
N ILE A 216 -3.97 36.18 8.92
CA ILE A 216 -4.79 35.00 9.07
C ILE A 216 -6.23 35.38 9.39
N ILE A 217 -7.19 34.72 8.76
CA ILE A 217 -8.63 34.88 9.01
C ILE A 217 -9.25 33.49 9.24
N TRP A 218 -10.20 33.43 10.19
CA TRP A 218 -10.81 32.14 10.55
C TRP A 218 -12.29 32.30 10.93
N SER A 219 -13.03 31.17 10.89
CA SER A 219 -14.35 31.10 11.52
C SER A 219 -14.23 30.61 12.96
N ASP A 220 -15.08 31.11 13.85
CA ASP A 220 -14.96 30.93 15.28
C ASP A 220 -16.33 30.75 15.96
N THR A 221 -16.44 29.71 16.76
CA THR A 221 -17.68 29.31 17.43
C THR A 221 -17.78 29.80 18.88
N ARG A 222 -16.82 30.61 19.36
CA ARG A 222 -16.74 31.07 20.76
C ARG A 222 -17.97 31.85 21.25
N SER A 223 -18.72 32.49 20.35
CA SER A 223 -19.93 33.25 20.71
C SER A 223 -21.12 32.34 21.12
N GLY A 224 -21.12 31.11 20.67
CA GLY A 224 -22.19 30.13 20.87
C GLY A 224 -23.49 30.40 20.09
N SER A 225 -23.51 31.47 19.27
CA SER A 225 -24.67 31.90 18.44
C SER A 225 -24.54 31.42 16.97
N GLY A 226 -23.40 30.90 16.57
CA GLY A 226 -23.02 30.47 15.20
C GLY A 226 -21.52 30.63 15.02
N ASN A 227 -21.07 30.56 13.78
CA ASN A 227 -19.71 30.94 13.46
C ASN A 227 -19.65 32.47 13.22
N ASP A 228 -18.64 33.08 13.78
CA ASP A 228 -18.26 34.50 13.51
C ASP A 228 -16.93 34.52 12.75
N ILE A 229 -16.57 35.60 12.10
CA ILE A 229 -15.29 35.75 11.42
C ILE A 229 -14.38 36.69 12.20
N TYR A 230 -13.18 36.18 12.46
CA TYR A 230 -12.09 36.91 13.12
C TYR A 230 -10.84 36.92 12.25
N CYS A 231 -9.94 37.85 12.51
CA CYS A 231 -8.63 37.87 11.87
C CYS A 231 -7.54 38.32 12.83
N GLN A 232 -6.28 38.05 12.48
CA GLN A 232 -5.07 38.49 13.14
C GLN A 232 -4.01 38.81 12.09
N LYS A 233 -3.13 39.76 12.39
CA LYS A 233 -1.88 39.97 11.68
C LYS A 233 -0.71 39.51 12.55
N LEU A 234 0.30 38.90 11.92
CA LEU A 234 1.47 38.33 12.56
C LEU A 234 2.73 38.91 11.95
N ASN A 235 3.72 39.24 12.79
CA ASN A 235 5.07 39.54 12.35
C ASN A 235 5.95 38.26 12.24
N MET A 236 7.21 38.39 11.82
CA MET A 236 8.14 37.26 11.67
C MET A 236 8.49 36.58 12.99
N GLU A 237 8.36 37.24 14.11
CA GLU A 237 8.49 36.68 15.46
C GLU A 237 7.21 36.01 15.95
N MET A 238 6.16 35.95 15.11
CA MET A 238 4.83 35.44 15.39
C MET A 238 4.07 36.26 16.44
N ASP A 239 4.51 37.51 16.71
CA ASP A 239 3.76 38.45 17.56
C ASP A 239 2.46 38.86 16.90
N LYS A 240 1.40 38.93 17.70
CA LYS A 240 0.06 39.36 17.31
C LYS A 240 -0.02 40.89 17.22
N MET A 241 -0.52 41.40 16.12
CA MET A 241 -0.59 42.84 15.88
C MET A 241 -1.94 43.46 16.26
N PHE A 242 -3.00 42.64 16.38
CA PHE A 242 -4.28 43.03 16.97
C PHE A 242 -4.38 42.46 18.40
N ALA A 243 -5.55 42.61 19.03
CA ALA A 243 -5.80 42.03 20.33
C ALA A 243 -5.52 40.53 20.36
N ASP A 244 -5.16 39.96 21.51
CA ASP A 244 -4.80 38.56 21.68
C ASP A 244 -5.90 37.59 21.21
N ASP A 245 -7.15 38.00 21.30
CA ASP A 245 -8.35 37.26 20.90
C ASP A 245 -8.77 37.53 19.44
N GLY A 246 -7.98 38.28 18.68
CA GLY A 246 -8.21 38.65 17.28
C GLY A 246 -9.11 39.88 17.10
N LEU A 247 -9.14 40.37 15.86
CA LEU A 247 -10.03 41.46 15.43
C LEU A 247 -11.31 40.84 14.85
N VAL A 248 -12.47 41.30 15.34
CA VAL A 248 -13.78 40.87 14.79
C VAL A 248 -13.96 41.43 13.39
N VAL A 249 -14.21 40.57 12.42
CA VAL A 249 -14.55 40.95 11.03
C VAL A 249 -16.06 40.92 10.81
N ALA A 250 -16.73 39.88 11.25
CA ALA A 250 -18.19 39.75 11.22
C ALA A 250 -18.63 38.92 12.42
N ALA A 251 -19.60 39.45 13.17
CA ALA A 251 -20.21 38.76 14.30
C ALA A 251 -21.69 39.17 14.34
N THR A 252 -22.50 38.54 13.54
CA THR A 252 -23.94 38.82 13.44
C THR A 252 -24.76 37.66 14.04
N THR A 253 -26.05 37.66 13.87
CA THR A 253 -26.92 36.54 14.24
C THR A 253 -26.99 35.47 13.15
N ASP A 254 -26.43 35.74 11.98
CA ASP A 254 -26.33 34.85 10.86
C ASP A 254 -25.10 33.93 11.00
N LEU A 255 -25.03 32.89 10.19
CA LEU A 255 -23.90 31.99 10.17
C LEU A 255 -22.85 32.54 9.19
N GLU A 256 -21.70 32.97 9.69
CA GLU A 256 -20.56 33.41 8.87
C GLU A 256 -19.57 32.29 8.66
N THR A 257 -19.29 31.96 7.39
CA THR A 257 -18.46 30.80 7.02
C THR A 257 -17.51 31.10 5.87
N THR A 258 -16.63 30.11 5.61
CA THR A 258 -15.71 30.12 4.46
C THR A 258 -14.92 31.41 4.26
N PRO A 259 -14.26 31.95 5.31
CA PRO A 259 -13.47 33.17 5.16
C PRO A 259 -12.26 32.94 4.26
N ARG A 260 -11.94 33.95 3.44
CA ARG A 260 -10.73 33.97 2.62
C ARG A 260 -10.09 35.36 2.70
N THR A 261 -8.78 35.39 2.60
CA THR A 261 -8.03 36.65 2.53
C THR A 261 -6.99 36.61 1.43
N THR A 262 -6.64 37.76 0.87
CA THR A 262 -5.49 37.93 0.01
C THR A 262 -4.94 39.33 0.12
N TYR A 263 -3.62 39.48 0.00
CA TYR A 263 -2.99 40.80 0.00
C TYR A 263 -3.30 41.54 -1.31
N MET A 264 -3.54 42.82 -1.20
CA MET A 264 -3.71 43.71 -2.37
C MET A 264 -2.44 44.52 -2.62
N THR A 265 -2.36 45.70 -1.99
CA THR A 265 -1.23 46.64 -2.07
C THR A 265 -1.23 47.53 -0.83
N ASN A 266 -0.09 48.14 -0.48
CA ASN A 266 0.01 49.19 0.52
C ASN A 266 -0.62 48.84 1.87
N ASP A 267 -0.20 47.72 2.48
CA ASP A 267 -0.71 47.26 3.78
C ASP A 267 -2.21 46.89 3.78
N THR A 268 -2.80 46.67 2.61
CA THR A 268 -4.22 46.34 2.48
C THR A 268 -4.41 44.86 2.08
N SER A 269 -5.17 44.13 2.91
CA SER A 269 -5.66 42.78 2.60
C SER A 269 -7.15 42.83 2.26
N PHE A 270 -7.57 42.05 1.26
CA PHE A 270 -8.96 41.81 0.94
C PHE A 270 -9.47 40.65 1.76
N ILE A 271 -10.62 40.77 2.37
CA ILE A 271 -11.26 39.76 3.19
C ILE A 271 -12.66 39.51 2.63
N ILE A 272 -13.04 38.24 2.48
CA ILE A 272 -14.35 37.82 1.97
C ILE A 272 -14.87 36.66 2.79
N TRP A 273 -16.18 36.55 2.93
CA TRP A 273 -16.84 35.45 3.63
C TRP A 273 -18.28 35.25 3.12
N GLN A 274 -18.85 34.10 3.46
CA GLN A 274 -20.25 33.79 3.22
C GLN A 274 -21.04 34.01 4.51
N SER A 275 -22.23 34.65 4.41
CA SER A 275 -23.13 34.89 5.53
C SER A 275 -24.54 34.46 5.22
N GLY A 276 -25.22 33.83 6.18
CA GLY A 276 -26.61 33.36 6.10
C GLY A 276 -26.77 31.85 6.31
N THR A 277 -28.01 31.41 6.53
CA THR A 277 -28.34 29.99 6.81
C THR A 277 -29.11 29.28 5.69
N GLN A 278 -30.03 29.97 5.01
CA GLN A 278 -30.83 29.41 3.92
C GLN A 278 -30.70 30.21 2.62
N ASN A 279 -30.58 31.53 2.72
CA ASN A 279 -30.33 32.42 1.60
C ASN A 279 -29.00 33.10 1.85
N THR A 280 -27.95 32.39 1.49
CA THR A 280 -26.58 32.80 1.76
C THR A 280 -26.12 33.89 0.78
N ASP A 281 -25.42 34.91 1.30
CA ASP A 281 -24.80 35.97 0.49
C ASP A 281 -23.30 36.03 0.76
N ILE A 282 -22.56 36.72 -0.11
CA ILE A 282 -21.12 36.92 0.01
C ILE A 282 -20.82 38.36 0.30
N TYR A 283 -20.04 38.60 1.36
CA TYR A 283 -19.61 39.88 1.80
C TYR A 283 -18.10 40.01 1.79
N TYR A 284 -17.61 41.24 1.64
CA TYR A 284 -16.18 41.54 1.74
C TYR A 284 -15.91 42.83 2.50
N ASN A 285 -14.68 42.96 2.98
CA ASN A 285 -14.12 44.15 3.59
C ASN A 285 -12.62 44.25 3.21
N LEU A 286 -12.04 45.39 3.51
CA LEU A 286 -10.60 45.65 3.40
C LEU A 286 -10.01 45.79 4.81
N LEU A 287 -8.85 45.16 5.01
CA LEU A 287 -8.13 45.17 6.29
C LEU A 287 -6.76 45.84 6.12
N THR A 288 -6.41 46.73 7.07
CA THR A 288 -5.06 47.30 7.20
C THR A 288 -4.50 47.03 8.61
N SER A 289 -3.27 47.40 8.88
CA SER A 289 -2.70 47.40 10.23
C SER A 289 -3.48 48.24 11.22
N SER A 290 -4.32 49.16 10.75
CA SER A 290 -5.19 50.00 11.58
C SER A 290 -6.58 49.40 11.83
N GLY A 291 -6.92 48.26 11.22
CA GLY A 291 -8.21 47.60 11.29
C GLY A 291 -9.00 47.64 9.96
N LEU A 292 -10.30 47.35 10.03
CA LEU A 292 -11.19 47.31 8.87
C LEU A 292 -11.41 48.69 8.26
N ILE A 293 -11.40 48.79 6.94
CA ILE A 293 -11.61 50.03 6.21
C ILE A 293 -13.09 50.40 6.13
N PHE A 294 -13.95 49.45 5.80
CA PHE A 294 -15.39 49.71 5.72
C PHE A 294 -16.04 49.42 7.08
N THR A 295 -16.80 50.37 7.58
CA THR A 295 -17.55 50.21 8.83
C THR A 295 -18.68 49.21 8.76
N GLU A 296 -19.22 49.03 7.54
CA GLU A 296 -20.19 48.03 7.20
C GLU A 296 -19.62 47.18 6.05
N PRO A 297 -19.76 45.85 6.07
CA PRO A 297 -19.25 45.03 4.99
C PRO A 297 -20.01 45.28 3.68
N VAL A 298 -19.33 45.10 2.55
CA VAL A 298 -19.88 45.28 1.22
C VAL A 298 -20.40 43.97 0.69
N GLN A 299 -21.68 43.92 0.24
CA GLN A 299 -22.23 42.78 -0.44
C GLN A 299 -21.64 42.68 -1.85
N LEU A 300 -21.11 41.49 -2.21
CA LEU A 300 -20.43 41.25 -3.50
C LEU A 300 -21.38 41.34 -4.70
N CYS A 301 -22.58 40.80 -4.56
CA CYS A 301 -23.58 40.68 -5.62
C CYS A 301 -24.97 40.92 -5.05
N SER A 302 -25.73 41.82 -5.68
CA SER A 302 -27.06 42.20 -5.20
C SER A 302 -28.20 41.32 -5.71
N PHE A 303 -27.93 40.34 -6.58
CA PHE A 303 -28.95 39.43 -7.08
C PHE A 303 -29.50 38.55 -5.98
N ASN A 304 -30.81 38.42 -5.88
CA ASN A 304 -31.46 37.69 -4.80
C ASN A 304 -31.53 36.18 -5.11
N SER A 305 -30.44 35.49 -4.85
CA SER A 305 -30.27 34.01 -4.94
C SER A 305 -29.27 33.57 -3.89
N PRO A 306 -29.32 32.32 -3.41
CA PRO A 306 -28.26 31.78 -2.58
C PRO A 306 -26.92 31.79 -3.32
N LYS A 307 -25.82 32.06 -2.57
CA LYS A 307 -24.45 32.09 -3.07
C LYS A 307 -23.56 31.35 -2.11
N ALA A 308 -22.59 30.57 -2.64
CA ALA A 308 -21.75 29.70 -1.83
C ALA A 308 -20.29 29.67 -2.30
N SER A 309 -19.44 29.17 -1.39
CA SER A 309 -18.07 28.74 -1.67
C SER A 309 -17.19 29.79 -2.37
N PRO A 310 -17.06 31.02 -1.81
CA PRO A 310 -16.21 32.04 -2.43
C PRO A 310 -14.74 31.60 -2.44
N ARG A 311 -14.09 31.79 -3.59
CA ARG A 311 -12.66 31.62 -3.80
C ARG A 311 -12.07 32.90 -4.32
N ILE A 312 -10.83 33.19 -3.92
CA ILE A 312 -10.16 34.41 -4.37
C ILE A 312 -8.76 34.10 -4.89
N LYS A 313 -8.35 34.87 -5.87
CA LYS A 313 -6.98 34.94 -6.37
C LYS A 313 -6.65 36.40 -6.67
N ARG A 314 -5.37 36.76 -6.59
CA ARG A 314 -4.89 38.07 -6.99
C ARG A 314 -3.96 37.95 -8.20
N ASN A 315 -3.86 39.01 -8.98
CA ASN A 315 -2.80 39.18 -9.97
C ASN A 315 -1.60 39.97 -9.41
N SER A 316 -0.55 40.06 -10.21
CA SER A 316 0.66 40.81 -9.84
C SER A 316 0.43 42.33 -9.60
N SER A 317 -0.63 42.89 -10.14
CA SER A 317 -1.02 44.30 -9.93
C SER A 317 -1.85 44.54 -8.67
N GLY A 318 -2.17 43.49 -7.89
CA GLY A 318 -2.93 43.58 -6.64
C GLY A 318 -4.44 43.66 -6.85
N GLU A 319 -4.95 43.36 -8.03
CA GLU A 319 -6.38 43.21 -8.25
C GLU A 319 -6.83 41.85 -7.79
N VAL A 320 -8.04 41.77 -7.24
CA VAL A 320 -8.61 40.53 -6.70
C VAL A 320 -9.68 39.99 -7.64
N PHE A 321 -9.60 38.73 -7.90
CA PHE A 321 -10.56 37.98 -8.68
C PHE A 321 -11.28 37.01 -7.75
N ILE A 322 -12.60 36.97 -7.85
CA ILE A 322 -13.47 36.21 -6.98
C ILE A 322 -14.27 35.24 -7.84
N GLN A 323 -14.36 33.98 -7.42
CA GLN A 323 -15.26 32.98 -7.96
C GLN A 323 -16.25 32.57 -6.87
N TRP A 324 -17.50 32.36 -7.22
CA TRP A 324 -18.51 31.78 -6.33
C TRP A 324 -19.48 30.89 -7.11
N ILE A 325 -20.23 30.06 -6.38
CA ILE A 325 -21.39 29.34 -6.90
C ILE A 325 -22.63 30.17 -6.65
N ASP A 326 -23.45 30.40 -7.67
CA ASP A 326 -24.71 31.14 -7.60
C ASP A 326 -25.88 30.29 -8.12
N TYR A 327 -26.90 30.19 -7.32
CA TYR A 327 -28.06 29.33 -7.58
C TYR A 327 -29.18 30.04 -8.33
N ARG A 328 -28.91 31.21 -8.95
CA ARG A 328 -29.93 32.01 -9.68
C ARG A 328 -30.47 31.34 -10.93
N SER A 329 -29.67 30.56 -11.64
CA SER A 329 -30.02 29.89 -12.88
C SER A 329 -30.34 28.41 -12.68
N ASP A 330 -29.68 27.76 -11.75
CA ASP A 330 -29.92 26.37 -11.34
C ASP A 330 -30.00 26.29 -9.81
N PRO A 331 -31.18 25.99 -9.25
CA PRO A 331 -31.37 25.90 -7.82
C PRO A 331 -30.82 24.62 -7.15
N THR A 332 -30.37 23.63 -7.94
CA THR A 332 -29.85 22.35 -7.46
C THR A 332 -28.34 22.31 -7.44
N GLU A 333 -27.68 22.61 -8.55
CA GLU A 333 -26.23 22.51 -8.70
C GLU A 333 -25.54 23.89 -8.62
N GLY A 334 -26.25 24.94 -9.02
CA GLY A 334 -25.68 26.28 -9.11
C GLY A 334 -24.75 26.44 -10.31
N ASN A 335 -24.29 27.65 -10.59
CA ASN A 335 -23.32 27.95 -11.65
C ASN A 335 -22.18 28.78 -11.11
N HIS A 336 -21.01 28.69 -11.76
CA HIS A 336 -19.83 29.45 -11.40
C HIS A 336 -19.92 30.89 -11.94
N PHE A 337 -19.78 31.86 -11.04
CA PHE A 337 -19.75 33.29 -11.34
C PHE A 337 -18.40 33.87 -10.93
N PHE A 338 -18.00 34.91 -11.63
CA PHE A 338 -16.73 35.58 -11.43
C PHE A 338 -16.90 37.07 -11.30
N GLN A 339 -16.02 37.70 -10.50
CA GLN A 339 -15.94 39.15 -10.35
C GLN A 339 -14.48 39.60 -10.23
N ARG A 340 -14.20 40.81 -10.70
CA ARG A 340 -12.90 41.47 -10.56
C ARG A 340 -13.06 42.70 -9.68
N ILE A 341 -12.17 42.87 -8.74
CA ILE A 341 -12.10 43.97 -7.77
C ILE A 341 -10.77 44.71 -7.94
N THR A 342 -10.82 46.03 -8.06
CA THR A 342 -9.60 46.86 -8.11
C THR A 342 -8.91 46.90 -6.76
N GLY A 343 -7.63 47.34 -6.72
CA GLY A 343 -6.89 47.61 -5.48
C GLY A 343 -7.51 48.61 -4.52
N GLY A 344 -8.50 49.37 -4.96
CA GLY A 344 -9.30 50.29 -4.14
C GLY A 344 -10.62 49.70 -3.65
N GLY A 345 -10.89 48.42 -3.89
CA GLY A 345 -12.12 47.74 -3.48
C GLY A 345 -13.35 47.97 -4.37
N ASN A 346 -13.18 48.47 -5.61
CA ASN A 346 -14.29 48.73 -6.52
C ASN A 346 -14.52 47.52 -7.47
N ILE A 347 -15.78 47.16 -7.69
CA ILE A 347 -16.23 46.19 -8.70
C ILE A 347 -15.89 46.70 -10.11
N VAL A 348 -15.35 45.81 -10.97
CA VAL A 348 -14.89 46.14 -12.31
C VAL A 348 -15.84 45.59 -13.37
N TRP A 349 -16.26 44.32 -13.24
CA TRP A 349 -17.16 43.69 -14.22
C TRP A 349 -18.63 43.99 -13.91
N ASP A 350 -19.57 43.28 -14.57
CA ASP A 350 -20.99 43.43 -14.27
C ASP A 350 -21.26 43.27 -12.76
N GLU A 351 -22.11 44.14 -12.21
CA GLU A 351 -22.39 44.20 -10.77
C GLU A 351 -22.89 42.88 -10.15
N ASN A 352 -23.44 41.98 -11.00
CA ASN A 352 -23.93 40.67 -10.59
C ASN A 352 -22.99 39.54 -11.01
N GLY A 353 -21.80 39.85 -11.49
CA GLY A 353 -20.76 38.92 -11.89
C GLY A 353 -20.93 38.35 -13.31
N VAL A 354 -19.85 37.75 -13.80
CA VAL A 354 -19.77 37.04 -15.09
C VAL A 354 -20.03 35.58 -14.89
N GLN A 355 -21.04 35.03 -15.57
CA GLN A 355 -21.33 33.60 -15.52
C GLN A 355 -20.36 32.84 -16.45
N LEU A 356 -19.76 31.75 -15.98
CA LEU A 356 -18.79 30.94 -16.73
C LEU A 356 -19.46 30.13 -17.85
N ASP A 357 -20.47 29.33 -17.49
CA ASP A 357 -21.24 28.47 -18.38
C ASP A 357 -22.66 28.30 -17.82
N ALA A 358 -23.56 27.88 -18.66
CA ALA A 358 -24.96 27.65 -18.30
C ALA A 358 -25.37 26.17 -18.33
N SER A 359 -24.38 25.25 -18.47
CA SER A 359 -24.64 23.81 -18.57
C SER A 359 -24.79 23.20 -17.22
N GLY A 360 -25.62 23.00 -16.48
CA GLY A 360 -25.83 22.54 -15.09
C GLY A 360 -25.00 21.36 -14.54
N ASP A 361 -24.07 20.80 -15.31
CA ASP A 361 -23.22 19.66 -14.89
C ASP A 361 -21.76 20.08 -14.63
N ASP A 362 -21.51 21.33 -14.22
CA ASP A 362 -20.17 21.88 -13.99
C ASP A 362 -19.79 21.86 -12.52
N HIS A 363 -18.70 21.16 -12.19
CA HIS A 363 -18.24 20.93 -10.83
C HIS A 363 -16.79 21.41 -10.62
N HIS A 364 -16.42 21.63 -9.38
CA HIS A 364 -15.03 21.82 -8.93
C HIS A 364 -14.19 22.83 -9.71
N ALA A 365 -14.76 24.00 -10.13
CA ALA A 365 -14.00 25.02 -10.83
C ALA A 365 -12.78 25.52 -10.02
N ARG A 366 -11.66 25.67 -10.74
CA ARG A 366 -10.41 26.26 -10.26
C ARG A 366 -9.99 27.33 -11.23
N PHE A 367 -9.35 28.38 -10.71
CA PHE A 367 -8.91 29.46 -11.56
C PHE A 367 -7.59 30.09 -11.09
N SER A 368 -6.95 30.77 -12.02
CA SER A 368 -5.78 31.61 -11.78
C SER A 368 -5.91 32.92 -12.54
N ALA A 369 -5.43 34.01 -11.95
CA ALA A 369 -5.55 35.35 -12.49
C ALA A 369 -4.28 35.73 -13.26
N GLY A 370 -4.46 36.16 -14.49
CA GLY A 370 -3.38 36.65 -15.36
C GLY A 370 -2.94 38.07 -15.04
N PRO A 371 -1.72 38.45 -15.47
CA PRO A 371 -1.13 39.77 -15.14
C PRO A 371 -1.86 40.96 -15.75
N SER A 372 -2.58 40.76 -16.87
CA SER A 372 -3.33 41.80 -17.56
C SER A 372 -4.79 41.93 -17.11
N GLY A 373 -5.22 41.14 -16.13
CA GLY A 373 -6.56 41.14 -15.60
C GLY A 373 -7.50 40.10 -16.20
N GLU A 374 -6.99 39.19 -16.96
CA GLU A 374 -7.69 38.00 -17.47
C GLU A 374 -7.72 36.87 -16.41
N VAL A 375 -8.64 35.89 -16.56
CA VAL A 375 -8.78 34.75 -15.69
C VAL A 375 -8.84 33.46 -16.49
N TYR A 376 -8.02 32.50 -16.15
CA TYR A 376 -8.00 31.14 -16.70
C TYR A 376 -8.77 30.23 -15.78
N VAL A 377 -9.82 29.58 -16.28
CA VAL A 377 -10.74 28.76 -15.50
C VAL A 377 -10.76 27.34 -16.06
N TYR A 378 -10.64 26.37 -15.16
CA TYR A 378 -10.76 24.95 -15.48
C TYR A 378 -11.76 24.32 -14.50
N TRP A 379 -12.58 23.38 -14.98
CA TRP A 379 -13.58 22.73 -14.17
C TRP A 379 -13.87 21.33 -14.67
N GLU A 380 -14.52 20.55 -13.82
CA GLU A 380 -15.02 19.23 -14.14
C GLU A 380 -16.39 19.34 -14.78
N ARG A 381 -16.67 18.57 -15.84
CA ARG A 381 -17.97 18.45 -16.50
C ARG A 381 -18.35 17.01 -16.67
N GLY A 382 -19.59 16.67 -16.34
CA GLY A 382 -20.16 15.34 -16.47
C GLY A 382 -20.43 14.67 -15.13
N THR A 383 -20.87 13.42 -15.18
CA THR A 383 -21.21 12.63 -14.03
C THR A 383 -20.39 11.33 -14.00
N PHE A 384 -20.00 10.88 -12.84
CA PHE A 384 -19.26 9.63 -12.67
C PHE A 384 -19.93 8.46 -13.40
N PRO A 385 -19.21 7.60 -14.17
CA PRO A 385 -17.75 7.53 -14.26
C PRO A 385 -17.11 8.39 -15.37
N ASN A 386 -17.83 9.18 -16.08
CA ASN A 386 -17.35 9.97 -17.22
C ASN A 386 -17.37 11.46 -16.85
N VAL A 387 -16.23 11.97 -16.39
CA VAL A 387 -16.03 13.37 -16.05
C VAL A 387 -14.82 13.88 -16.83
N ASP A 388 -14.97 14.99 -17.50
CA ASP A 388 -13.96 15.62 -18.35
C ASP A 388 -13.44 16.91 -17.73
N ILE A 389 -12.26 17.36 -18.14
CA ILE A 389 -11.71 18.67 -17.78
C ILE A 389 -11.99 19.69 -18.88
N MET A 390 -12.66 20.75 -18.50
CA MET A 390 -13.03 21.87 -19.38
C MET A 390 -12.16 23.10 -19.12
N TYR A 391 -12.07 23.98 -20.08
CA TYR A 391 -11.35 25.25 -20.04
C TYR A 391 -12.13 26.40 -20.63
N GLN A 392 -12.04 27.56 -19.99
CA GLN A 392 -12.50 28.85 -20.51
C GLN A 392 -11.56 29.96 -20.02
N LYS A 393 -11.46 31.02 -20.74
CA LYS A 393 -10.77 32.25 -20.32
C LYS A 393 -11.76 33.40 -20.26
N ILE A 394 -11.72 34.15 -19.17
CA ILE A 394 -12.43 35.43 -19.03
C ILE A 394 -11.42 36.54 -19.30
N GLU A 395 -11.70 37.36 -20.30
CA GLU A 395 -10.85 38.49 -20.67
C GLU A 395 -10.90 39.61 -19.61
N SER A 396 -9.97 40.53 -19.67
CA SER A 396 -9.86 41.63 -18.69
C SER A 396 -11.09 42.53 -18.60
N ASP A 397 -11.92 42.58 -19.62
CA ASP A 397 -13.18 43.34 -19.66
C ASP A 397 -14.40 42.54 -19.20
N GLY A 398 -14.22 41.26 -18.81
CA GLY A 398 -15.27 40.35 -18.37
C GLY A 398 -15.93 39.53 -19.50
N THR A 399 -15.46 39.66 -20.75
CA THR A 399 -15.98 38.80 -21.84
C THR A 399 -15.35 37.42 -21.85
N LEU A 400 -16.14 36.40 -22.19
CA LEU A 400 -15.61 35.04 -22.41
C LEU A 400 -14.84 34.96 -23.72
N LEU A 401 -13.66 34.35 -23.71
CA LEU A 401 -12.81 34.20 -24.90
C LEU A 401 -13.43 33.23 -25.91
N LEU A 402 -14.02 32.14 -25.44
CA LEU A 402 -14.57 31.06 -26.25
C LEU A 402 -16.10 31.12 -26.20
N ASP A 403 -16.75 30.96 -27.37
CA ASP A 403 -18.21 30.83 -27.47
C ASP A 403 -18.70 29.55 -26.76
N ASP A 404 -17.93 28.43 -26.94
CA ASP A 404 -18.10 27.15 -26.23
C ASP A 404 -16.77 26.83 -25.52
N ALA A 405 -16.85 26.29 -24.31
CA ALA A 405 -15.67 25.87 -23.55
C ALA A 405 -14.88 24.75 -24.25
N LEU A 406 -13.57 24.78 -24.10
CA LEU A 406 -12.65 23.81 -24.71
C LEU A 406 -12.51 22.58 -23.78
N PHE A 407 -12.58 21.37 -24.35
CA PHE A 407 -12.13 20.17 -23.67
C PHE A 407 -10.61 20.15 -23.54
N ILE A 408 -10.11 19.99 -22.34
CA ILE A 408 -8.68 19.78 -22.05
C ILE A 408 -8.36 18.29 -22.05
N SER A 409 -9.31 17.49 -21.61
CA SER A 409 -9.29 16.02 -21.68
C SER A 409 -10.73 15.55 -21.86
N ASP A 410 -10.93 14.63 -22.80
CA ASP A 410 -12.15 13.85 -23.01
C ASP A 410 -11.82 12.34 -23.02
N ALA A 411 -10.77 11.94 -22.34
CA ALA A 411 -10.36 10.56 -22.21
C ALA A 411 -11.46 9.75 -21.51
N THR A 412 -11.59 8.48 -21.89
CA THR A 412 -12.54 7.59 -21.23
C THR A 412 -12.14 7.40 -19.76
N GLY A 413 -13.07 7.65 -18.83
CA GLY A 413 -12.83 7.52 -17.41
C GLY A 413 -13.11 8.81 -16.64
N TYR A 414 -12.52 8.91 -15.47
CA TYR A 414 -12.78 10.00 -14.53
C TYR A 414 -11.59 10.95 -14.47
N GLN A 415 -11.74 12.15 -15.04
CA GLN A 415 -10.75 13.23 -14.92
C GLN A 415 -11.23 14.23 -13.88
N SER A 416 -10.37 14.57 -12.92
CA SER A 416 -10.83 15.36 -11.77
C SER A 416 -9.77 16.23 -11.12
N MET A 417 -10.23 17.07 -10.21
CA MET A 417 -9.43 17.90 -9.31
C MET A 417 -8.40 18.79 -10.04
N PRO A 418 -8.80 19.59 -11.05
CA PRO A 418 -7.86 20.46 -11.73
C PRO A 418 -7.23 21.45 -10.73
N ASN A 419 -5.91 21.63 -10.82
CA ASN A 419 -5.18 22.70 -10.17
C ASN A 419 -4.52 23.55 -11.24
N VAL A 420 -4.71 24.87 -11.16
CA VAL A 420 -4.29 25.81 -12.22
C VAL A 420 -3.31 26.84 -11.69
N LEU A 421 -2.32 27.12 -12.53
CA LEU A 421 -1.36 28.19 -12.30
C LEU A 421 -1.04 28.93 -13.60
N VAL A 422 -1.16 30.25 -13.61
CA VAL A 422 -0.75 31.09 -14.74
C VAL A 422 0.77 31.09 -14.87
N ASP A 423 1.28 30.82 -16.06
CA ASP A 423 2.65 31.18 -16.41
C ASP A 423 2.73 32.67 -16.75
N ASN A 424 3.83 33.33 -16.45
CA ASN A 424 3.97 34.75 -16.72
C ASN A 424 4.13 35.10 -18.23
N SER A 425 3.91 34.14 -19.12
CA SER A 425 4.04 34.26 -20.59
C SER A 425 2.72 34.26 -21.35
N ASN A 426 1.61 34.53 -20.70
CA ASN A 426 0.25 34.61 -21.27
C ASN A 426 -0.47 33.27 -21.46
N GLY A 427 -0.12 32.28 -20.69
CA GLY A 427 -0.75 30.97 -20.65
C GLY A 427 -1.04 30.50 -19.21
N ALA A 428 -1.62 29.31 -19.10
CA ALA A 428 -1.84 28.65 -17.81
C ALA A 428 -1.55 27.15 -17.90
N PHE A 429 -0.95 26.62 -16.86
CA PHE A 429 -0.84 25.19 -16.63
C PHE A 429 -2.03 24.69 -15.81
N VAL A 430 -2.52 23.53 -16.15
CA VAL A 430 -3.45 22.76 -15.34
C VAL A 430 -2.88 21.37 -15.09
N VAL A 431 -2.86 20.96 -13.84
CA VAL A 431 -2.54 19.58 -13.40
C VAL A 431 -3.83 18.94 -12.91
N PHE A 432 -4.15 17.75 -13.39
CA PHE A 432 -5.38 17.04 -13.05
C PHE A 432 -5.13 15.54 -12.89
N SER A 433 -6.01 14.88 -12.17
CA SER A 433 -6.04 13.42 -12.09
C SER A 433 -6.81 12.86 -13.26
N ASP A 434 -6.33 11.75 -13.79
CA ASP A 434 -6.96 10.99 -14.85
C ASP A 434 -6.96 9.51 -14.48
N GLN A 435 -8.14 8.98 -14.21
CA GLN A 435 -8.33 7.57 -13.93
C GLN A 435 -8.72 6.83 -15.19
N GLU A 436 -7.73 6.42 -15.94
CA GLU A 436 -7.87 5.63 -17.14
C GLU A 436 -7.51 4.17 -16.84
N ASN A 437 -8.39 3.24 -17.21
CA ASN A 437 -8.18 1.79 -17.05
C ASN A 437 -7.85 1.33 -15.61
N GLY A 438 -8.42 2.00 -14.60
CA GLY A 438 -8.20 1.64 -13.20
C GLY A 438 -6.92 2.21 -12.57
N SER A 439 -6.05 2.86 -13.36
CA SER A 439 -4.85 3.55 -12.87
C SER A 439 -5.09 5.04 -12.74
N LEU A 440 -4.72 5.61 -11.60
CA LEU A 440 -4.74 7.05 -11.38
C LEU A 440 -3.43 7.66 -11.85
N ASN A 441 -3.49 8.50 -12.87
CA ASN A 441 -2.35 9.24 -13.40
C ASN A 441 -2.47 10.72 -13.02
N LEU A 442 -1.33 11.39 -12.86
CA LEU A 442 -1.29 12.85 -12.88
C LEU A 442 -0.95 13.32 -14.30
N LYS A 443 -1.84 14.08 -14.87
CA LYS A 443 -1.64 14.70 -16.19
C LYS A 443 -1.49 16.22 -16.08
N ILE A 444 -0.74 16.79 -16.99
CA ILE A 444 -0.54 18.22 -17.10
C ILE A 444 -0.87 18.70 -18.51
N GLN A 445 -1.54 19.84 -18.61
CA GLN A 445 -1.78 20.54 -19.87
C GLN A 445 -1.42 22.02 -19.72
N LYS A 446 -1.05 22.63 -20.80
CA LYS A 446 -0.84 24.06 -20.90
C LYS A 446 -1.79 24.66 -21.95
N THR A 447 -2.39 25.80 -21.64
CA THR A 447 -3.20 26.55 -22.60
C THR A 447 -2.59 27.91 -22.87
N GLU A 448 -2.63 28.33 -24.11
CA GLU A 448 -2.28 29.69 -24.56
C GLU A 448 -3.43 30.23 -25.39
N GLY A 449 -4.19 31.17 -24.83
CA GLY A 449 -5.41 31.67 -25.51
C GLY A 449 -6.47 30.56 -25.64
N SER A 450 -6.81 30.18 -26.86
CA SER A 450 -7.79 29.14 -27.21
C SER A 450 -7.17 27.78 -27.59
N ILE A 451 -5.88 27.58 -27.36
CA ILE A 451 -5.12 26.39 -27.80
C ILE A 451 -4.57 25.65 -26.61
N ALA A 452 -4.73 24.34 -26.62
CA ALA A 452 -3.99 23.40 -25.73
C ALA A 452 -2.63 23.12 -26.40
N ASN A 453 -1.52 23.28 -25.64
CA ASN A 453 -0.17 23.26 -26.22
C ASN A 453 0.48 21.89 -26.16
N PHE A 454 0.01 21.00 -25.31
CA PHE A 454 0.51 19.63 -25.21
C PHE A 454 -0.39 18.68 -26.02
N ASP A 455 -0.03 17.40 -26.04
CA ASP A 455 -0.89 16.40 -26.68
C ASP A 455 -2.29 16.43 -26.06
N PHE A 456 -3.31 16.20 -26.88
CA PHE A 456 -4.70 16.13 -26.43
C PHE A 456 -4.81 15.07 -25.32
N ASN A 457 -5.59 15.34 -24.29
CA ASN A 457 -5.67 14.59 -23.03
C ASN A 457 -4.47 14.78 -22.07
N GLY A 458 -3.52 15.66 -22.38
CA GLY A 458 -2.41 16.07 -21.54
C GLY A 458 -1.22 15.10 -21.53
N LEU A 459 -0.11 15.57 -20.98
CA LEU A 459 1.08 14.76 -20.76
C LEU A 459 0.98 14.04 -19.40
N ILE A 460 1.40 12.78 -19.36
CA ILE A 460 1.51 12.04 -18.11
C ILE A 460 2.67 12.63 -17.30
N ALA A 461 2.36 13.27 -16.19
CA ALA A 461 3.32 13.82 -15.25
C ALA A 461 3.77 12.76 -14.23
N MET A 462 2.87 11.88 -13.84
CA MET A 462 3.14 10.69 -13.02
C MET A 462 2.12 9.61 -13.35
N GLN A 463 2.60 8.39 -13.57
CA GLN A 463 1.74 7.22 -13.83
C GLN A 463 1.52 6.46 -12.54
N GLY A 464 0.27 6.31 -12.14
CA GLY A 464 -0.16 5.40 -11.08
C GLY A 464 -0.10 3.96 -11.54
N LEU A 465 0.05 3.06 -10.61
CA LEU A 465 -0.07 1.61 -10.77
C LEU A 465 -1.13 1.08 -9.81
N ASP A 466 -2.28 1.75 -9.77
CA ASP A 466 -3.41 1.28 -8.98
C ASP A 466 -3.97 0.01 -9.61
N GLY A 467 -4.29 -0.95 -8.79
CA GLY A 467 -4.92 -2.19 -9.21
C GLY A 467 -4.61 -3.31 -8.24
N ASP A 468 -5.63 -4.07 -7.92
CA ASP A 468 -5.51 -5.23 -7.06
C ASP A 468 -4.68 -6.32 -7.72
N ILE A 469 -3.92 -7.01 -6.89
CA ILE A 469 -3.28 -8.27 -7.25
C ILE A 469 -4.16 -9.41 -6.75
N GLU A 470 -4.37 -10.37 -7.61
CA GLU A 470 -5.08 -11.59 -7.26
C GLU A 470 -4.28 -12.80 -7.75
N TYR A 471 -4.34 -13.91 -7.02
CA TYR A 471 -3.85 -15.23 -7.43
C TYR A 471 -2.38 -15.27 -7.87
N ALA A 472 -1.47 -14.90 -7.00
CA ALA A 472 -0.04 -15.03 -7.26
C ALA A 472 0.40 -16.49 -7.23
N MET A 473 0.93 -17.00 -8.36
CA MET A 473 1.36 -18.38 -8.52
C MET A 473 2.84 -18.49 -8.88
N PRO A 474 3.64 -19.15 -8.05
CA PRO A 474 5.05 -19.39 -8.32
C PRO A 474 5.27 -20.68 -9.11
N LEU A 475 6.23 -20.66 -10.03
CA LEU A 475 6.76 -21.83 -10.73
C LEU A 475 8.28 -21.81 -10.70
N TYR A 476 8.90 -22.89 -10.29
CA TYR A 476 10.36 -23.03 -10.28
C TYR A 476 10.92 -23.25 -11.69
N LEU A 477 11.94 -22.48 -12.07
CA LEU A 477 12.63 -22.51 -13.36
C LEU A 477 14.13 -22.67 -13.11
N ASP A 478 14.66 -23.87 -13.05
CA ASP A 478 16.08 -24.18 -12.82
C ASP A 478 16.70 -23.37 -11.65
N ASP A 479 17.16 -22.14 -11.88
CA ASP A 479 17.77 -21.26 -10.87
C ASP A 479 16.94 -20.00 -10.57
N ASN A 480 15.68 -19.93 -11.02
CA ASN A 480 14.78 -18.79 -10.89
C ASN A 480 13.36 -19.24 -10.53
N VAL A 481 12.57 -18.33 -10.01
CA VAL A 481 11.11 -18.49 -9.89
C VAL A 481 10.43 -17.64 -10.94
N SER A 482 9.55 -18.25 -11.74
CA SER A 482 8.54 -17.50 -12.50
C SER A 482 7.34 -17.27 -11.61
N LEU A 483 6.99 -16.03 -11.37
CA LEU A 483 5.83 -15.65 -10.61
C LEU A 483 4.81 -15.01 -11.54
N THR A 484 3.57 -15.49 -11.51
CA THR A 484 2.46 -14.96 -12.31
C THR A 484 1.31 -14.57 -11.38
N TRP A 485 0.59 -13.49 -11.72
CA TRP A 485 -0.56 -13.02 -10.96
C TRP A 485 -1.58 -12.33 -11.87
N ILE A 486 -2.80 -12.15 -11.40
CA ILE A 486 -3.77 -11.24 -12.02
C ILE A 486 -3.55 -9.85 -11.44
N ASP A 487 -3.55 -8.84 -12.31
CA ASP A 487 -3.32 -7.44 -11.95
C ASP A 487 -4.35 -6.56 -12.64
N ALA A 488 -4.99 -5.70 -11.88
CA ALA A 488 -6.06 -4.84 -12.36
C ALA A 488 -5.58 -3.48 -12.91
N ARG A 489 -4.26 -3.21 -12.92
CA ARG A 489 -3.68 -1.91 -13.35
C ARG A 489 -3.99 -1.52 -14.81
N ASP A 490 -4.29 -2.47 -15.67
CA ASP A 490 -4.60 -2.25 -17.09
C ASP A 490 -5.70 -3.23 -17.55
N GLY A 491 -6.88 -3.13 -16.92
CA GLY A 491 -7.87 -4.20 -16.95
C GLY A 491 -7.31 -5.45 -16.22
N LYS A 492 -8.14 -6.38 -15.81
CA LYS A 492 -7.65 -7.59 -15.10
C LYS A 492 -6.89 -8.51 -16.06
N LYS A 493 -5.57 -8.37 -16.16
CA LYS A 493 -4.70 -9.18 -17.02
C LYS A 493 -3.80 -10.08 -16.18
N VAL A 494 -3.30 -11.17 -16.80
CA VAL A 494 -2.26 -11.99 -16.20
C VAL A 494 -0.92 -11.31 -16.45
N PHE A 495 -0.19 -11.05 -15.38
CA PHE A 495 1.19 -10.53 -15.39
C PHE A 495 2.16 -11.59 -14.90
N GLY A 496 3.44 -11.43 -15.21
CA GLY A 496 4.48 -12.29 -14.70
C GLY A 496 5.85 -11.61 -14.62
N THR A 497 6.69 -12.11 -13.71
CA THR A 497 8.08 -11.71 -13.57
C THR A 497 8.94 -12.92 -13.20
N THR A 498 10.25 -12.83 -13.44
CA THR A 498 11.22 -13.80 -12.91
C THR A 498 11.90 -13.22 -11.67
N ILE A 499 12.17 -14.08 -10.73
CA ILE A 499 12.85 -13.75 -9.46
C ILE A 499 14.03 -14.67 -9.32
N ASP A 500 15.22 -14.12 -9.13
CA ASP A 500 16.45 -14.84 -8.88
C ASP A 500 16.98 -14.59 -7.45
N ASN A 501 18.15 -15.10 -7.13
CA ASN A 501 18.78 -14.92 -5.83
C ASN A 501 19.07 -13.44 -5.46
N SER A 502 19.09 -12.54 -6.43
CA SER A 502 19.30 -11.09 -6.21
C SER A 502 17.98 -10.31 -6.05
N GLY A 503 16.85 -10.93 -6.34
CA GLY A 503 15.52 -10.33 -6.27
C GLY A 503 14.76 -10.37 -7.59
N PRO A 504 13.68 -9.59 -7.72
CA PRO A 504 12.90 -9.49 -8.94
C PRO A 504 13.72 -8.95 -10.11
N ASN A 505 13.47 -9.48 -11.31
CA ASN A 505 14.16 -9.06 -12.53
C ASN A 505 13.90 -7.56 -12.82
N PRO A 506 14.93 -6.72 -12.86
CA PRO A 506 14.75 -5.28 -13.05
C PRO A 506 14.21 -4.89 -14.45
N GLU A 507 14.32 -5.77 -15.46
CA GLU A 507 13.71 -5.55 -16.77
C GLU A 507 12.20 -5.77 -16.76
N PHE A 508 11.69 -6.51 -15.79
CA PHE A 508 10.28 -6.81 -15.59
C PHE A 508 9.81 -6.31 -14.21
N GLN A 509 10.34 -5.19 -13.76
CA GLN A 509 9.90 -4.56 -12.53
C GLN A 509 8.39 -4.31 -12.60
N ASN A 510 7.66 -4.76 -11.59
CA ASN A 510 6.19 -4.80 -11.58
C ASN A 510 5.54 -5.75 -12.60
N GLY A 511 6.29 -6.63 -13.23
CA GLY A 511 5.81 -7.68 -14.13
C GLY A 511 5.51 -7.24 -15.56
N LEU A 512 5.50 -8.19 -16.45
CA LEU A 512 5.14 -8.07 -17.87
C LEU A 512 3.74 -8.63 -18.07
N ALA A 513 2.87 -7.92 -18.80
CA ALA A 513 1.55 -8.44 -19.16
C ALA A 513 1.69 -9.66 -20.08
N LEU A 514 1.16 -10.80 -19.65
CA LEU A 514 1.18 -12.07 -20.37
C LEU A 514 -0.08 -12.29 -21.21
N THR A 515 -1.15 -11.54 -20.94
CA THR A 515 -2.38 -11.59 -21.72
C THR A 515 -2.70 -10.21 -22.30
N GLU A 516 -3.30 -10.19 -23.51
CA GLU A 516 -3.82 -8.97 -24.15
C GLU A 516 -5.32 -8.76 -23.88
N PHE A 517 -5.96 -9.66 -23.16
CA PHE A 517 -7.39 -9.65 -22.86
C PHE A 517 -7.60 -9.52 -21.35
N ASP A 518 -8.75 -8.98 -20.97
CA ASP A 518 -9.14 -8.87 -19.58
C ASP A 518 -9.56 -10.24 -19.05
N SER A 519 -8.88 -10.68 -17.98
CA SER A 519 -9.25 -11.93 -17.30
C SER A 519 -10.51 -11.71 -16.47
N TYR A 520 -11.41 -12.68 -16.52
CA TYR A 520 -12.65 -12.65 -15.75
C TYR A 520 -12.44 -13.37 -14.42
N THR A 521 -12.56 -12.64 -13.33
CA THR A 521 -12.57 -13.22 -11.99
C THR A 521 -13.93 -12.93 -11.35
N PHE A 522 -14.87 -13.84 -11.50
CA PHE A 522 -16.14 -13.78 -10.81
C PHE A 522 -16.22 -14.94 -9.83
N GLN A 523 -15.93 -14.68 -8.56
CA GLN A 523 -15.79 -15.64 -7.48
C GLN A 523 -14.43 -16.36 -7.42
N LEU A 524 -14.08 -16.88 -6.25
CA LEU A 524 -12.84 -17.58 -5.87
C LEU A 524 -12.47 -18.83 -6.75
N GLU A 525 -13.30 -19.18 -7.70
CA GLU A 525 -13.18 -20.42 -8.50
C GLU A 525 -12.69 -20.20 -9.94
N ASN A 526 -12.39 -18.96 -10.35
CA ASN A 526 -11.95 -18.62 -11.71
C ASN A 526 -10.47 -18.21 -11.75
N GLU A 527 -9.65 -18.90 -10.96
CA GLU A 527 -8.22 -18.69 -10.92
C GLU A 527 -7.57 -19.06 -12.27
N PRO A 528 -6.59 -18.27 -12.75
CA PRO A 528 -5.78 -18.70 -13.89
C PRO A 528 -4.95 -19.91 -13.49
N ALA A 529 -4.74 -20.83 -14.41
CA ALA A 529 -3.83 -21.95 -14.20
C ALA A 529 -2.50 -21.69 -14.90
N THR A 530 -1.40 -21.99 -14.24
CA THR A 530 -0.06 -21.91 -14.80
C THR A 530 0.64 -23.28 -14.70
N LEU A 531 1.44 -23.61 -15.69
CA LEU A 531 2.16 -24.88 -15.76
C LEU A 531 3.51 -24.70 -16.45
N LEU A 532 4.57 -25.15 -15.83
CA LEU A 532 5.85 -25.36 -16.49
C LEU A 532 5.91 -26.77 -17.06
N ALA A 533 5.99 -26.91 -18.37
CA ALA A 533 6.10 -28.18 -19.03
C ALA A 533 6.95 -28.07 -20.32
N HIS A 534 7.81 -29.06 -20.60
CA HIS A 534 8.62 -29.11 -21.81
C HIS A 534 9.50 -27.87 -22.05
N ASN A 535 9.99 -27.23 -20.99
CA ASN A 535 10.75 -25.96 -20.99
C ASN A 535 9.96 -24.74 -21.53
N PHE A 536 8.65 -24.77 -21.36
CA PHE A 536 7.74 -23.66 -21.68
C PHE A 536 6.80 -23.38 -20.51
N LEU A 537 6.48 -22.12 -20.31
CA LEU A 537 5.41 -21.69 -19.43
C LEU A 537 4.08 -21.69 -20.19
N PHE A 538 3.08 -22.32 -19.62
CA PHE A 538 1.70 -22.32 -20.12
C PHE A 538 0.82 -21.60 -19.11
N THR A 539 -0.09 -20.75 -19.61
CA THR A 539 -1.09 -20.06 -18.79
C THR A 539 -2.47 -20.28 -19.39
N ALA A 540 -3.43 -20.68 -18.60
CA ALA A 540 -4.84 -20.67 -18.97
C ALA A 540 -5.62 -19.66 -18.13
N ALA A 541 -6.40 -18.83 -18.79
CA ALA A 541 -7.17 -17.76 -18.13
C ALA A 541 -8.55 -17.59 -18.80
N PHE A 542 -9.48 -17.04 -18.06
CA PHE A 542 -10.83 -16.72 -18.52
C PHE A 542 -10.86 -15.35 -19.19
N ASP A 543 -11.25 -15.29 -20.46
CA ASP A 543 -11.34 -14.06 -21.24
C ASP A 543 -12.76 -13.47 -21.17
N ALA A 544 -12.88 -12.25 -20.66
CA ALA A 544 -14.12 -11.50 -20.56
C ALA A 544 -14.31 -10.44 -21.65
N SER A 545 -13.31 -10.16 -22.46
CA SER A 545 -13.28 -9.01 -23.39
C SER A 545 -14.31 -9.05 -24.51
N SER A 546 -14.84 -10.22 -24.83
CA SER A 546 -15.75 -10.42 -25.98
C SER A 546 -17.24 -10.53 -25.63
N GLY A 547 -17.60 -10.45 -24.34
CA GLY A 547 -18.96 -10.73 -23.87
C GLY A 547 -19.37 -12.21 -23.94
N ALA A 548 -18.50 -13.08 -24.51
CA ALA A 548 -18.58 -14.51 -24.43
C ALA A 548 -17.57 -15.03 -23.43
N LYS A 549 -17.91 -16.06 -22.67
CA LYS A 549 -16.98 -16.69 -21.74
C LYS A 549 -16.03 -17.60 -22.52
N LEU A 550 -14.76 -17.30 -22.48
CA LEU A 550 -13.71 -18.04 -23.21
C LEU A 550 -12.64 -18.49 -22.22
N ILE A 551 -12.17 -19.72 -22.37
CA ILE A 551 -10.90 -20.15 -21.77
C ILE A 551 -9.83 -20.00 -22.86
N ARG A 552 -8.80 -19.23 -22.57
CA ARG A 552 -7.65 -19.06 -23.46
C ARG A 552 -6.39 -19.64 -22.83
N LEU A 553 -5.62 -20.32 -23.68
CA LEU A 553 -4.37 -20.95 -23.32
C LEU A 553 -3.23 -20.27 -24.08
N ASN A 554 -2.23 -19.79 -23.37
CA ASN A 554 -1.02 -19.21 -23.92
C ASN A 554 0.21 -20.07 -23.62
N LYS A 555 1.24 -19.94 -24.47
CA LYS A 555 2.53 -20.60 -24.31
C LYS A 555 3.64 -19.58 -24.45
N PHE A 556 4.57 -19.58 -23.50
CA PHE A 556 5.72 -18.67 -23.45
C PHE A 556 7.01 -19.48 -23.35
N ASN A 557 8.11 -18.95 -23.85
CA ASN A 557 9.43 -19.42 -23.43
C ASN A 557 9.78 -18.89 -22.03
N LEU A 558 10.94 -19.26 -21.50
CA LEU A 558 11.37 -18.86 -20.14
C LEU A 558 11.73 -17.37 -20.01
N GLU A 559 11.84 -16.65 -21.15
CA GLU A 559 11.99 -15.19 -21.21
C GLU A 559 10.65 -14.46 -21.43
N TYR A 560 9.51 -15.09 -21.14
CA TYR A 560 8.14 -14.59 -21.35
C TYR A 560 7.81 -14.16 -22.77
N GLN A 561 8.54 -14.65 -23.77
CA GLN A 561 8.21 -14.41 -25.16
C GLN A 561 7.13 -15.39 -25.61
N MET A 562 6.02 -14.84 -26.07
CA MET A 562 4.89 -15.64 -26.53
C MET A 562 5.27 -16.52 -27.71
N GLN A 563 4.91 -17.78 -27.65
CA GLN A 563 5.27 -18.81 -28.65
C GLN A 563 4.12 -19.15 -29.59
N TRP A 564 2.89 -18.83 -29.20
CA TRP A 564 1.69 -18.98 -30.01
C TRP A 564 1.17 -17.60 -30.48
N SER A 565 -0.09 -17.53 -30.95
CA SER A 565 -0.67 -16.23 -31.34
C SER A 565 -0.82 -15.29 -30.13
N SER A 566 -0.76 -13.99 -30.35
CA SER A 566 -0.88 -12.98 -29.28
C SER A 566 -2.18 -13.07 -28.49
N THR A 567 -3.24 -13.61 -29.07
CA THR A 567 -4.53 -13.85 -28.43
C THR A 567 -4.65 -15.22 -27.75
N GLY A 568 -3.61 -16.06 -27.80
CA GLY A 568 -3.65 -17.44 -27.28
C GLY A 568 -4.54 -18.37 -28.10
N GLN A 569 -4.60 -19.65 -27.68
CA GLN A 569 -5.50 -20.66 -28.22
C GLN A 569 -6.83 -20.65 -27.45
N ILE A 570 -7.95 -20.65 -28.17
CA ILE A 570 -9.25 -20.82 -27.54
C ILE A 570 -9.43 -22.28 -27.18
N VAL A 571 -9.50 -22.57 -25.88
CA VAL A 571 -9.78 -23.91 -25.37
C VAL A 571 -11.25 -24.26 -25.56
N TYR A 572 -12.10 -23.31 -25.14
CA TYR A 572 -13.56 -23.42 -25.32
C TYR A 572 -14.16 -22.04 -25.43
N GLN A 573 -15.21 -21.94 -26.22
CA GLN A 573 -16.04 -20.74 -26.40
C GLN A 573 -17.51 -21.09 -26.24
N GLY A 574 -18.12 -20.63 -25.15
CA GLY A 574 -19.53 -20.87 -24.84
C GLY A 574 -20.18 -19.70 -24.09
N SER A 575 -21.50 -19.80 -23.87
CA SER A 575 -22.23 -18.86 -23.02
C SER A 575 -22.41 -19.37 -21.59
N ALA A 576 -21.94 -20.58 -21.32
CA ALA A 576 -22.10 -21.24 -20.04
C ALA A 576 -21.09 -20.76 -19.01
N ASP A 577 -21.41 -20.92 -17.74
CA ASP A 577 -20.47 -20.68 -16.64
C ASP A 577 -19.36 -21.69 -16.63
N GLN A 578 -18.11 -21.23 -16.53
CA GLN A 578 -16.90 -22.04 -16.49
C GLN A 578 -16.13 -21.72 -15.20
N ARG A 579 -15.57 -22.76 -14.58
CA ARG A 579 -14.87 -22.64 -13.30
C ARG A 579 -13.66 -23.58 -13.26
N LYS A 580 -12.73 -23.33 -12.35
CA LYS A 580 -11.62 -24.20 -11.98
C LYS A 580 -10.85 -24.78 -13.17
N VAL A 581 -10.23 -23.92 -14.00
CA VAL A 581 -9.34 -24.39 -15.04
C VAL A 581 -8.04 -24.95 -14.42
N GLN A 582 -7.61 -26.13 -14.85
CA GLN A 582 -6.34 -26.74 -14.42
C GLN A 582 -5.55 -27.24 -15.61
N LEU A 583 -4.21 -27.20 -15.49
CA LEU A 583 -3.27 -27.66 -16.49
C LEU A 583 -2.44 -28.83 -15.96
N PHE A 584 -2.13 -29.78 -16.80
CA PHE A 584 -1.18 -30.84 -16.48
C PHE A 584 -0.34 -31.22 -17.69
N LYS A 585 0.89 -31.68 -17.41
CA LYS A 585 1.84 -32.12 -18.43
C LYS A 585 1.42 -33.47 -19.00
N THR A 586 1.43 -33.60 -20.34
CA THR A 586 1.33 -34.90 -21.05
C THR A 586 2.66 -35.24 -21.72
N GLN A 587 2.80 -36.43 -22.32
CA GLN A 587 4.06 -36.85 -22.98
C GLN A 587 4.47 -35.93 -24.15
N ASP A 588 3.51 -35.39 -24.89
CA ASP A 588 3.68 -34.66 -26.14
C ASP A 588 3.07 -33.25 -26.13
N GLY A 589 2.60 -32.80 -24.98
CA GLY A 589 1.96 -31.47 -24.85
C GLY A 589 1.39 -31.24 -23.48
N ILE A 590 0.20 -30.68 -23.40
CA ILE A 590 -0.50 -30.35 -22.14
C ILE A 590 -1.97 -30.79 -22.22
N GLY A 591 -2.51 -31.16 -21.06
CA GLY A 591 -3.94 -31.34 -20.83
C GLY A 591 -4.53 -30.11 -20.11
N VAL A 592 -5.75 -29.75 -20.44
CA VAL A 592 -6.54 -28.67 -19.87
C VAL A 592 -7.87 -29.25 -19.41
N LEU A 593 -8.20 -29.10 -18.15
CA LEU A 593 -9.50 -29.45 -17.58
C LEU A 593 -10.19 -28.20 -17.03
N TRP A 594 -11.52 -28.23 -17.09
CA TRP A 594 -12.36 -27.18 -16.51
C TRP A 594 -13.74 -27.72 -16.13
N SER A 595 -14.39 -27.10 -15.18
CA SER A 595 -15.80 -27.35 -14.85
C SER A 595 -16.72 -26.36 -15.59
N GLU A 596 -17.85 -26.83 -16.13
CA GLU A 596 -18.74 -26.01 -16.96
C GLU A 596 -20.20 -26.47 -16.90
N ILE A 597 -21.16 -25.51 -16.86
CA ILE A 597 -22.61 -25.77 -16.98
C ILE A 597 -23.04 -25.62 -18.45
N ARG A 598 -23.06 -26.70 -19.25
CA ARG A 598 -23.51 -26.65 -20.66
C ARG A 598 -25.02 -26.80 -20.85
N ASP A 599 -25.64 -27.57 -20.01
CA ASP A 599 -27.07 -27.93 -20.10
C ASP A 599 -27.98 -27.04 -19.22
N GLU A 600 -27.43 -26.01 -18.57
CA GLU A 600 -28.11 -25.11 -17.63
C GLU A 600 -28.61 -25.82 -16.36
N ILE A 601 -28.05 -26.99 -15.98
CA ILE A 601 -28.51 -27.78 -14.85
C ILE A 601 -27.43 -27.88 -13.77
N ASP A 602 -26.24 -28.34 -14.13
CA ASP A 602 -25.14 -28.64 -13.20
C ASP A 602 -23.76 -28.49 -13.83
N PHE A 603 -22.71 -28.47 -13.00
CA PHE A 603 -21.33 -28.42 -13.45
C PHE A 603 -20.83 -29.82 -13.81
N ASP A 604 -20.36 -29.96 -15.03
CA ASP A 604 -19.63 -31.12 -15.55
C ASP A 604 -18.14 -30.85 -15.73
N ILE A 605 -17.32 -31.88 -15.77
CA ILE A 605 -15.86 -31.75 -15.98
C ILE A 605 -15.51 -32.07 -17.42
N PHE A 606 -14.89 -31.11 -18.09
CA PHE A 606 -14.44 -31.22 -19.48
C PHE A 606 -12.92 -31.25 -19.61
N TYR A 607 -12.46 -31.81 -20.69
CA TYR A 607 -11.06 -32.05 -21.02
C TYR A 607 -10.73 -31.71 -22.46
N GLN A 608 -9.61 -31.02 -22.68
CA GLN A 608 -8.98 -30.77 -23.97
C GLN A 608 -7.48 -31.05 -23.86
N ARG A 609 -6.86 -31.51 -24.92
CA ARG A 609 -5.41 -31.72 -24.99
C ARG A 609 -4.83 -30.93 -26.16
N TYR A 610 -3.67 -30.40 -25.99
CA TYR A 610 -2.92 -29.64 -26.97
C TYR A 610 -1.53 -30.22 -27.14
N ASP A 611 -1.07 -30.35 -28.41
CA ASP A 611 0.34 -30.59 -28.68
C ASP A 611 1.19 -29.33 -28.47
N LEU A 612 2.51 -29.45 -28.53
CA LEU A 612 3.43 -28.34 -28.32
C LEU A 612 3.33 -27.24 -29.40
N ASN A 613 2.65 -27.49 -30.53
CA ASN A 613 2.37 -26.50 -31.58
C ASN A 613 1.04 -25.77 -31.36
N GLY A 614 0.28 -26.09 -30.32
CA GLY A 614 -1.02 -25.51 -30.01
C GLY A 614 -2.18 -26.12 -30.81
N LEU A 615 -2.02 -27.31 -31.36
CA LEU A 615 -3.10 -28.03 -32.07
C LEU A 615 -3.94 -28.81 -31.07
N PRO A 616 -5.27 -28.56 -30.99
CA PRO A 616 -6.16 -29.35 -30.16
C PRO A 616 -6.25 -30.79 -30.66
N GLN A 617 -6.34 -31.73 -29.76
CA GLN A 617 -6.39 -33.17 -30.07
C GLN A 617 -7.84 -33.69 -30.12
N PHE A 618 -8.78 -32.91 -29.59
CA PHE A 618 -10.21 -33.22 -29.64
C PHE A 618 -10.98 -32.10 -30.36
N ASP A 619 -12.28 -32.30 -30.57
CA ASP A 619 -13.15 -31.26 -31.13
C ASP A 619 -13.15 -29.99 -30.26
N SER A 620 -13.53 -28.89 -30.86
CA SER A 620 -13.52 -27.55 -30.21
C SER A 620 -14.34 -27.45 -28.91
N THR A 621 -15.14 -28.47 -28.60
CA THR A 621 -15.96 -28.54 -27.38
C THR A 621 -15.26 -29.32 -26.25
N GLY A 622 -14.13 -29.95 -26.53
CA GLY A 622 -13.49 -30.90 -25.59
C GLY A 622 -14.31 -32.17 -25.37
N ILE A 623 -13.82 -33.03 -24.49
CA ILE A 623 -14.50 -34.26 -24.06
C ILE A 623 -15.10 -34.04 -22.68
N ASN A 624 -16.37 -34.45 -22.48
CA ASN A 624 -16.98 -34.52 -21.16
C ASN A 624 -16.45 -35.79 -20.46
N LEU A 625 -15.66 -35.60 -19.37
CA LEU A 625 -15.12 -36.73 -18.60
C LEU A 625 -16.07 -37.22 -17.51
N ILE A 626 -16.66 -36.25 -16.79
CA ILE A 626 -17.58 -36.48 -15.68
C ILE A 626 -18.85 -35.72 -15.99
N ASN A 627 -19.97 -36.41 -16.01
CA ASN A 627 -21.28 -35.89 -16.25
C ASN A 627 -22.27 -36.50 -15.26
N GLY A 628 -23.01 -35.69 -14.55
CA GLY A 628 -24.03 -36.09 -13.60
C GLY A 628 -25.33 -35.32 -13.86
N ILE A 629 -26.49 -35.87 -13.59
CA ILE A 629 -27.75 -35.12 -13.66
C ILE A 629 -28.12 -34.67 -12.25
N TRP A 630 -28.18 -33.37 -12.03
CA TRP A 630 -28.41 -32.72 -10.70
C TRP A 630 -27.23 -32.91 -9.73
N VAL A 631 -26.01 -32.94 -10.27
CA VAL A 631 -24.79 -33.15 -9.50
C VAL A 631 -23.74 -32.16 -10.00
N ASP A 632 -23.34 -31.22 -9.18
CA ASP A 632 -22.22 -30.33 -9.49
C ASP A 632 -20.90 -31.05 -9.29
N ASN A 633 -20.04 -31.05 -10.32
CA ASN A 633 -18.75 -31.70 -10.31
C ASN A 633 -17.62 -30.67 -10.35
N TYR A 634 -16.80 -30.63 -9.29
CA TYR A 634 -15.68 -29.69 -9.19
C TYR A 634 -14.34 -30.39 -9.11
N ILE A 635 -13.38 -29.92 -9.91
CA ILE A 635 -12.02 -30.47 -9.94
C ILE A 635 -11.31 -30.12 -8.63
N GLU A 636 -10.75 -31.13 -7.94
CA GLU A 636 -9.92 -30.95 -6.75
C GLU A 636 -8.45 -31.26 -7.02
N GLY A 637 -8.12 -32.19 -7.90
CA GLY A 637 -6.74 -32.46 -8.23
C GLY A 637 -6.59 -33.34 -9.48
N ILE A 638 -5.47 -33.14 -10.20
CA ILE A 638 -5.08 -33.92 -11.37
C ILE A 638 -3.68 -34.46 -11.16
N TYR A 639 -3.52 -35.74 -11.27
CA TYR A 639 -2.25 -36.43 -11.01
C TYR A 639 -1.84 -37.30 -12.22
N PRO A 640 -0.86 -36.84 -13.02
CA PRO A 640 -0.30 -37.67 -14.11
C PRO A 640 0.28 -38.97 -13.57
N THR A 641 0.01 -40.07 -14.22
CA THR A 641 0.50 -41.39 -13.81
C THR A 641 1.75 -41.80 -14.60
N PRO A 642 2.59 -42.71 -14.07
CA PRO A 642 3.83 -43.11 -14.75
C PRO A 642 3.64 -43.79 -16.13
N ASP A 643 2.47 -44.36 -16.41
CA ASP A 643 2.12 -44.97 -17.70
C ASP A 643 1.60 -43.94 -18.72
N GLY A 644 1.53 -42.67 -18.33
CA GLY A 644 1.18 -41.55 -19.18
C GLY A 644 -0.29 -41.17 -19.16
N ASP A 645 -1.11 -41.88 -18.40
CA ASP A 645 -2.51 -41.51 -18.09
C ASP A 645 -2.59 -40.49 -16.96
N PHE A 646 -3.78 -40.20 -16.44
CA PHE A 646 -3.93 -39.31 -15.28
C PHE A 646 -5.08 -39.78 -14.38
N ILE A 647 -4.93 -39.50 -13.07
CA ILE A 647 -6.01 -39.67 -12.09
C ILE A 647 -6.59 -38.28 -11.82
N LEU A 648 -7.91 -38.16 -11.99
CA LEU A 648 -8.71 -37.00 -11.62
C LEU A 648 -9.34 -37.28 -10.26
N VAL A 649 -9.25 -36.33 -9.35
CA VAL A 649 -9.98 -36.28 -8.07
C VAL A 649 -10.95 -35.12 -8.14
N TRP A 650 -12.22 -35.36 -7.79
CA TRP A 650 -13.27 -34.33 -7.85
C TRP A 650 -14.27 -34.47 -6.71
N VAL A 651 -14.92 -33.37 -6.40
CA VAL A 651 -16.12 -33.39 -5.55
C VAL A 651 -17.35 -33.56 -6.43
N ASP A 652 -18.19 -34.48 -6.05
CA ASP A 652 -19.51 -34.76 -6.59
C ASP A 652 -20.52 -34.25 -5.58
N ASP A 653 -21.03 -33.01 -5.81
CA ASP A 653 -21.90 -32.31 -4.86
C ASP A 653 -23.37 -32.46 -5.25
N ILE A 654 -24.14 -33.13 -4.40
CA ILE A 654 -25.60 -33.25 -4.51
C ILE A 654 -26.26 -32.35 -3.45
N TRP A 655 -26.46 -31.06 -3.78
CA TRP A 655 -27.20 -30.14 -2.93
C TRP A 655 -26.53 -29.88 -1.54
N GLY A 656 -25.20 -29.77 -1.51
CA GLY A 656 -24.43 -29.58 -0.29
C GLY A 656 -24.17 -30.90 0.49
N ALA A 657 -24.31 -32.05 -0.15
CA ALA A 657 -23.93 -33.36 0.36
C ALA A 657 -22.91 -33.99 -0.59
N GLY A 658 -21.68 -33.47 -0.55
CA GLY A 658 -20.62 -33.87 -1.48
C GLY A 658 -20.00 -35.20 -1.17
N SER A 659 -19.47 -35.88 -2.19
CA SER A 659 -18.60 -37.05 -2.09
C SER A 659 -17.30 -36.77 -2.83
N LEU A 660 -16.18 -37.05 -2.20
CA LEU A 660 -14.87 -36.96 -2.86
C LEU A 660 -14.64 -38.27 -3.65
N LYS A 661 -14.48 -38.13 -4.96
CA LYS A 661 -14.30 -39.24 -5.90
C LYS A 661 -12.99 -39.14 -6.64
N TYR A 662 -12.55 -40.27 -7.19
CA TYR A 662 -11.36 -40.35 -8.06
C TYR A 662 -11.53 -41.38 -9.17
N GLN A 663 -10.91 -41.11 -10.31
CA GLN A 663 -10.97 -41.95 -11.53
C GLN A 663 -9.70 -41.79 -12.35
N LYS A 664 -9.24 -42.89 -12.94
CA LYS A 664 -8.14 -42.84 -13.90
C LYS A 664 -8.69 -42.75 -15.31
N PHE A 665 -8.16 -41.82 -16.07
CA PHE A 665 -8.44 -41.60 -17.47
C PHE A 665 -7.19 -41.76 -18.32
N THR A 666 -7.36 -42.32 -19.51
CA THR A 666 -6.34 -42.30 -20.57
C THR A 666 -6.20 -40.88 -21.15
N LEU A 667 -5.08 -40.61 -21.82
CA LEU A 667 -4.91 -39.32 -22.54
C LEU A 667 -5.94 -39.11 -23.66
N SER A 668 -6.68 -40.14 -24.09
CA SER A 668 -7.81 -40.01 -25.02
C SER A 668 -9.13 -39.63 -24.33
N GLY A 669 -9.15 -39.52 -23.00
CA GLY A 669 -10.34 -39.18 -22.21
C GLY A 669 -11.25 -40.40 -21.95
N GLU A 670 -10.80 -41.62 -22.23
CA GLU A 670 -11.51 -42.86 -21.92
C GLU A 670 -11.16 -43.30 -20.49
N ILE A 671 -12.09 -43.94 -19.81
CA ILE A 671 -11.82 -44.56 -18.51
C ILE A 671 -10.79 -45.68 -18.70
N ALA A 672 -9.77 -45.69 -17.83
CA ALA A 672 -8.73 -46.72 -17.91
C ALA A 672 -9.28 -48.12 -17.65
N ASP A 673 -8.68 -49.12 -18.32
CA ASP A 673 -9.09 -50.51 -18.19
C ASP A 673 -9.05 -51.00 -16.73
N GLY A 674 -10.17 -51.59 -16.28
CA GLY A 674 -10.32 -52.12 -14.92
C GLY A 674 -10.87 -51.12 -13.89
N TRP A 675 -11.04 -49.84 -14.25
CA TRP A 675 -11.66 -48.84 -13.40
C TRP A 675 -13.19 -48.78 -13.57
N PRO A 676 -13.98 -48.48 -12.53
CA PRO A 676 -15.43 -48.43 -12.61
C PRO A 676 -15.92 -47.24 -13.43
N SER A 677 -17.13 -47.35 -13.99
CA SER A 677 -17.72 -46.28 -14.81
C SER A 677 -18.02 -44.98 -14.03
N ASP A 678 -18.26 -45.10 -12.74
CA ASP A 678 -18.69 -43.99 -11.88
C ASP A 678 -17.58 -43.47 -10.93
N GLY A 679 -16.33 -43.90 -11.15
CA GLY A 679 -15.21 -43.63 -10.26
C GLY A 679 -15.28 -44.39 -8.94
N TYR A 680 -14.20 -44.31 -8.17
CA TYR A 680 -14.15 -44.75 -6.80
C TYR A 680 -14.48 -43.60 -5.85
N THR A 681 -15.07 -43.93 -4.71
CA THR A 681 -15.33 -42.96 -3.65
C THR A 681 -14.16 -42.98 -2.66
N LEU A 682 -13.53 -41.82 -2.43
CA LEU A 682 -12.51 -41.62 -1.41
C LEU A 682 -13.15 -41.31 -0.06
N SER A 683 -14.14 -40.38 -0.04
CA SER A 683 -14.96 -40.09 1.11
C SER A 683 -16.42 -39.89 0.68
N SER A 684 -17.35 -40.40 1.50
CA SER A 684 -18.81 -40.33 1.26
C SER A 684 -19.60 -39.75 2.44
N ILE A 685 -18.93 -39.24 3.44
CA ILE A 685 -19.57 -38.76 4.68
C ILE A 685 -19.17 -37.32 4.89
N GLY A 686 -20.13 -36.41 4.78
CA GLY A 686 -19.95 -35.01 5.02
C GLY A 686 -19.71 -34.16 3.76
N ASP A 687 -19.28 -32.96 3.95
CA ASP A 687 -18.95 -31.99 2.94
C ASP A 687 -17.40 -31.88 2.84
N PRO A 688 -16.74 -32.59 1.90
CA PRO A 688 -15.30 -32.47 1.74
C PRO A 688 -14.99 -31.12 1.10
N GLU A 689 -14.49 -30.17 1.92
CA GLU A 689 -14.27 -28.79 1.47
C GLU A 689 -12.87 -28.54 0.90
N LYS A 690 -11.86 -29.30 1.33
CA LYS A 690 -10.48 -29.08 0.86
C LYS A 690 -9.73 -30.41 0.70
N LEU A 691 -8.96 -30.50 -0.37
CA LEU A 691 -8.06 -31.61 -0.63
C LEU A 691 -6.67 -31.08 -0.95
N SER A 692 -5.65 -31.67 -0.37
CA SER A 692 -4.25 -31.53 -0.80
C SER A 692 -3.68 -32.89 -1.15
N GLY A 693 -2.87 -32.98 -2.21
CA GLY A 693 -2.30 -34.25 -2.64
C GLY A 693 -0.98 -34.10 -3.35
N SER A 694 -0.18 -35.15 -3.27
CA SER A 694 1.11 -35.27 -3.96
C SER A 694 1.36 -36.69 -4.48
N ILE A 695 2.01 -36.79 -5.63
CA ILE A 695 2.45 -38.06 -6.18
C ILE A 695 3.62 -38.60 -5.36
N SER A 696 3.54 -39.87 -4.93
CA SER A 696 4.63 -40.53 -4.27
C SER A 696 5.00 -41.81 -5.00
N ALA A 697 6.22 -41.88 -5.51
CA ALA A 697 6.74 -43.09 -6.17
C ALA A 697 6.98 -44.23 -5.19
N SER A 698 7.36 -43.93 -3.93
CA SER A 698 7.56 -44.89 -2.88
C SER A 698 6.25 -45.51 -2.41
N ALA A 699 5.19 -44.74 -2.35
CA ALA A 699 3.84 -45.21 -2.06
C ALA A 699 3.20 -45.96 -3.23
N ASN A 700 3.81 -45.89 -4.42
CA ASN A 700 3.28 -46.43 -5.67
C ASN A 700 1.88 -45.88 -6.00
N GLY A 701 1.69 -44.61 -5.77
CA GLY A 701 0.41 -43.90 -5.94
C GLY A 701 0.46 -42.43 -5.56
N ILE A 702 -0.68 -41.90 -5.17
CA ILE A 702 -0.89 -40.52 -4.75
C ILE A 702 -1.19 -40.52 -3.27
N ILE A 703 -0.50 -39.67 -2.49
CA ILE A 703 -0.88 -39.39 -1.12
C ILE A 703 -1.83 -38.20 -1.16
N VAL A 704 -2.97 -38.33 -0.54
CA VAL A 704 -4.01 -37.31 -0.46
C VAL A 704 -4.43 -37.11 1.00
N ALA A 705 -4.70 -35.86 1.36
CA ALA A 705 -5.31 -35.49 2.62
C ALA A 705 -6.53 -34.59 2.36
N TRP A 706 -7.56 -34.72 3.17
CA TRP A 706 -8.80 -33.95 3.00
C TRP A 706 -9.47 -33.67 4.33
N GLU A 707 -10.34 -32.66 4.35
CA GLU A 707 -11.27 -32.36 5.42
C GLU A 707 -12.51 -33.23 5.31
N GLU A 708 -12.99 -33.75 6.41
CA GLU A 708 -14.19 -34.55 6.45
C GLU A 708 -15.02 -34.22 7.70
N PHE A 709 -16.29 -33.94 7.52
CA PHE A 709 -17.21 -33.69 8.64
C PHE A 709 -17.58 -35.00 9.36
N TYR A 710 -17.15 -35.14 10.61
CA TYR A 710 -17.40 -36.32 11.42
C TYR A 710 -17.66 -35.92 12.86
N ASN A 711 -18.73 -36.48 13.49
CA ASN A 711 -19.11 -36.21 14.88
C ASN A 711 -19.31 -34.72 15.21
N PHE A 712 -19.91 -33.96 14.31
CA PHE A 712 -20.17 -32.52 14.43
C PHE A 712 -18.95 -31.61 14.30
N ASN A 713 -17.78 -32.12 13.97
CA ASN A 713 -16.55 -31.38 13.73
C ASN A 713 -15.99 -31.74 12.36
N LYS A 714 -15.20 -30.82 11.76
CA LYS A 714 -14.33 -31.11 10.64
C LYS A 714 -13.05 -31.76 11.16
N ASN A 715 -12.60 -32.80 10.51
CA ASN A 715 -11.40 -33.55 10.88
C ASN A 715 -10.54 -33.78 9.64
N VAL A 716 -9.23 -33.90 9.85
CA VAL A 716 -8.28 -34.18 8.78
C VAL A 716 -8.03 -35.67 8.67
N LYS A 717 -8.18 -36.17 7.44
CA LYS A 717 -7.85 -37.54 7.06
C LYS A 717 -6.84 -37.58 5.93
N ALA A 718 -6.16 -38.73 5.78
CA ALA A 718 -5.27 -39.02 4.67
C ALA A 718 -5.50 -40.41 4.07
N ASN A 719 -5.09 -40.59 2.83
CA ASN A 719 -5.04 -41.92 2.18
C ASN A 719 -3.93 -41.96 1.13
N ILE A 720 -3.62 -43.16 0.68
CA ILE A 720 -2.82 -43.41 -0.50
C ILE A 720 -3.73 -44.08 -1.54
N ILE A 721 -3.86 -43.42 -2.69
CA ILE A 721 -4.54 -43.94 -3.86
C ILE A 721 -3.47 -44.65 -4.74
N HIS A 722 -3.48 -45.96 -4.77
CA HIS A 722 -2.53 -46.72 -5.58
C HIS A 722 -2.87 -46.61 -7.07
N TRP A 723 -1.87 -46.84 -7.95
CA TRP A 723 -2.06 -46.77 -9.41
C TRP A 723 -3.10 -47.74 -9.97
N ASP A 724 -3.44 -48.80 -9.23
CA ASP A 724 -4.50 -49.74 -9.56
C ASP A 724 -5.90 -49.36 -9.05
N GLY A 725 -6.01 -48.20 -8.42
CA GLY A 725 -7.25 -47.70 -7.85
C GLY A 725 -7.59 -48.21 -6.44
N SER A 726 -6.74 -49.00 -5.84
CA SER A 726 -6.96 -49.46 -4.44
C SER A 726 -6.53 -48.37 -3.44
N LEU A 727 -7.21 -48.33 -2.31
CA LEU A 727 -6.89 -47.44 -1.20
C LEU A 727 -6.07 -48.17 -0.13
N GLN A 728 -5.05 -47.51 0.40
CA GLN A 728 -4.23 -48.03 1.51
C GLN A 728 -5.07 -48.24 2.78
N TRP A 729 -5.91 -47.29 3.12
CA TRP A 729 -6.76 -47.37 4.29
C TRP A 729 -8.23 -47.25 3.92
N THR A 730 -9.02 -48.27 4.28
CA THR A 730 -10.47 -48.24 4.05
C THR A 730 -11.11 -47.14 4.90
N GLY A 731 -11.69 -46.12 4.24
CA GLY A 731 -12.33 -44.96 4.88
C GLY A 731 -11.35 -43.87 5.36
N GLY A 732 -10.08 -43.95 4.95
CA GLY A 732 -9.04 -42.99 5.28
C GLY A 732 -8.43 -43.16 6.69
N LEU A 733 -7.21 -42.70 6.87
CA LEU A 733 -6.49 -42.63 8.13
C LEU A 733 -6.79 -41.28 8.81
N LEU A 734 -7.35 -41.31 10.00
CA LEU A 734 -7.60 -40.07 10.80
C LEU A 734 -6.27 -39.58 11.36
N LEU A 735 -5.93 -38.30 11.11
CA LEU A 735 -4.64 -37.73 11.52
C LEU A 735 -4.64 -37.18 12.95
N THR A 736 -5.80 -36.84 13.46
CA THR A 736 -5.97 -36.36 14.84
C THR A 736 -7.31 -36.83 15.40
N THR A 737 -7.40 -36.91 16.70
CA THR A 737 -8.64 -37.17 17.48
C THR A 737 -9.02 -36.01 18.35
N ALA A 738 -8.48 -34.82 18.05
CA ALA A 738 -8.75 -33.61 18.80
C ALA A 738 -10.24 -33.19 18.68
N ASP A 739 -10.75 -32.54 19.71
CA ASP A 739 -12.09 -31.95 19.69
C ASP A 739 -12.09 -30.68 18.81
N ASN A 740 -13.28 -30.25 18.38
CA ASN A 740 -13.53 -29.12 17.51
C ASN A 740 -12.94 -29.27 16.08
N ASP A 741 -12.95 -28.19 15.30
CA ASP A 741 -12.64 -28.24 13.86
C ASP A 741 -11.14 -28.24 13.58
N GLN A 742 -10.74 -29.02 12.58
CA GLN A 742 -9.45 -28.99 11.92
C GLN A 742 -9.68 -28.74 10.44
N ILE A 743 -9.15 -27.63 9.93
CA ILE A 743 -9.47 -27.07 8.60
C ILE A 743 -8.22 -26.56 7.88
N ASN A 744 -8.36 -26.18 6.63
CA ASN A 744 -7.33 -25.52 5.80
C ASN A 744 -6.01 -26.30 5.76
N LEU A 745 -6.07 -27.56 5.42
CA LEU A 745 -4.92 -28.45 5.39
C LEU A 745 -4.03 -28.23 4.16
N GLU A 746 -2.74 -28.55 4.33
CA GLU A 746 -1.75 -28.70 3.26
C GLU A 746 -0.87 -29.93 3.49
N LEU A 747 -0.35 -30.51 2.40
CA LEU A 747 0.45 -31.74 2.40
C LEU A 747 1.75 -31.56 1.63
N ALA A 748 2.86 -32.03 2.20
CA ALA A 748 4.13 -32.21 1.50
C ALA A 748 4.69 -33.60 1.71
N VAL A 749 5.42 -34.15 0.71
CA VAL A 749 5.97 -35.48 0.72
C VAL A 749 7.48 -35.46 0.56
N ASP A 750 8.20 -36.25 1.33
CA ASP A 750 9.62 -36.52 1.17
C ASP A 750 9.88 -38.00 0.86
N GLU A 751 10.26 -38.27 -0.37
CA GLU A 751 10.60 -39.63 -0.85
C GLU A 751 11.92 -40.19 -0.26
N GLN A 752 12.83 -39.30 0.18
CA GLN A 752 14.13 -39.72 0.71
C GLN A 752 14.00 -40.26 2.11
N SER A 753 13.32 -39.53 3.00
CA SER A 753 13.04 -39.99 4.36
C SER A 753 11.84 -40.92 4.46
N GLN A 754 11.11 -41.17 3.36
CA GLN A 754 9.86 -41.95 3.33
C GLN A 754 8.82 -41.41 4.30
N THR A 755 8.68 -40.05 4.37
CA THR A 755 7.72 -39.35 5.22
C THR A 755 6.83 -38.41 4.42
N ALA A 756 5.65 -38.16 4.91
CA ALA A 756 4.82 -37.04 4.47
C ALA A 756 4.40 -36.24 5.70
N PHE A 757 4.20 -34.93 5.51
CA PHE A 757 3.75 -34.05 6.56
C PHE A 757 2.47 -33.33 6.12
N VAL A 758 1.43 -33.44 6.94
CA VAL A 758 0.17 -32.73 6.77
C VAL A 758 0.08 -31.69 7.88
N VAL A 759 -0.21 -30.46 7.50
CA VAL A 759 -0.39 -29.33 8.43
C VAL A 759 -1.81 -28.77 8.24
N TRP A 760 -2.41 -28.23 9.30
CA TRP A 760 -3.76 -27.68 9.28
C TRP A 760 -3.95 -26.61 10.34
N GLU A 761 -5.04 -25.83 10.22
CA GLU A 761 -5.57 -24.98 11.27
C GLU A 761 -6.37 -25.83 12.26
N ASP A 762 -6.11 -25.68 13.54
CA ASP A 762 -6.67 -26.53 14.61
C ASP A 762 -7.38 -25.68 15.67
N PHE A 763 -8.67 -25.87 15.80
CA PHE A 763 -9.51 -25.17 16.78
C PHE A 763 -9.71 -25.97 18.09
N ARG A 764 -8.84 -26.94 18.42
CA ARG A 764 -9.00 -27.87 19.55
C ARG A 764 -9.14 -27.20 20.92
N ASN A 765 -8.53 -26.02 21.10
CA ASN A 765 -8.62 -25.24 22.33
C ASN A 765 -9.98 -24.51 22.47
N GLY A 766 -10.78 -24.36 21.40
CA GLY A 766 -12.10 -23.73 21.38
C GLY A 766 -12.11 -22.22 21.53
N ASN A 767 -10.94 -21.55 21.42
CA ASN A 767 -10.80 -20.10 21.55
C ASN A 767 -10.23 -19.45 20.28
N ASP A 768 -9.19 -20.03 19.70
CA ASP A 768 -8.43 -19.51 18.56
C ASP A 768 -7.95 -20.66 17.68
N LEU A 769 -7.39 -20.34 16.53
CA LEU A 769 -6.82 -21.29 15.59
C LEU A 769 -5.31 -21.37 15.79
N ASP A 770 -4.82 -22.58 16.01
CA ASP A 770 -3.41 -22.94 16.10
C ASP A 770 -2.93 -23.60 14.80
N ILE A 771 -1.64 -23.59 14.51
CA ILE A 771 -1.07 -24.39 13.42
C ILE A 771 -0.51 -25.70 13.99
N VAL A 772 -1.10 -26.80 13.54
CA VAL A 772 -0.76 -28.17 13.97
C VAL A 772 -0.48 -29.04 12.77
N GLY A 773 0.40 -30.02 12.91
CA GLY A 773 0.68 -30.98 11.85
C GLY A 773 0.90 -32.40 12.34
N GLN A 774 0.88 -33.36 11.40
CA GLN A 774 1.11 -34.77 11.64
C GLN A 774 2.01 -35.38 10.57
N PHE A 775 3.01 -36.10 10.99
CA PHE A 775 3.84 -36.90 10.09
C PHE A 775 3.19 -38.25 9.77
N LEU A 776 3.35 -38.66 8.52
CA LEU A 776 3.04 -40.01 8.03
C LEU A 776 4.34 -40.76 7.73
N ASP A 777 4.45 -41.99 8.23
CA ASP A 777 5.51 -42.94 7.87
C ASP A 777 5.04 -43.74 6.65
N LEU A 778 5.58 -43.45 5.50
CA LEU A 778 5.21 -44.11 4.23
C LEU A 778 5.80 -45.52 4.10
N SER A 779 6.86 -45.84 4.85
CA SER A 779 7.47 -47.15 4.86
C SER A 779 6.63 -48.18 5.62
N ASN A 780 5.95 -47.73 6.68
CA ASN A 780 5.09 -48.54 7.53
C ASN A 780 3.60 -48.27 7.32
N ASN A 781 3.24 -47.31 6.48
CA ASN A 781 1.87 -46.86 6.23
C ASN A 781 1.11 -46.57 7.54
N SER A 782 1.67 -45.66 8.37
CA SER A 782 1.14 -45.33 9.72
C SER A 782 1.45 -43.90 10.08
N LEU A 783 0.85 -43.41 11.18
CA LEU A 783 1.27 -42.14 11.78
C LEU A 783 2.68 -42.28 12.36
N TYR A 784 3.45 -41.20 12.27
CA TYR A 784 4.78 -41.11 12.90
C TYR A 784 4.72 -40.11 14.06
N GLY A 785 4.81 -40.65 15.28
CA GLY A 785 4.72 -39.83 16.48
C GLY A 785 3.34 -39.25 16.79
N ASP A 786 3.31 -38.26 17.66
CA ASP A 786 2.13 -37.46 18.02
C ASP A 786 1.99 -36.23 17.13
N ASN A 787 0.86 -35.52 17.21
CA ASN A 787 0.70 -34.23 16.50
C ASN A 787 1.79 -33.24 16.94
N VAL A 788 2.31 -32.49 15.97
CA VAL A 788 3.33 -31.45 16.17
C VAL A 788 2.65 -30.09 16.19
N PHE A 789 2.76 -29.38 17.30
CA PHE A 789 2.34 -27.97 17.37
C PHE A 789 3.41 -27.11 16.70
N ILE A 790 3.04 -26.46 15.62
CA ILE A 790 3.91 -25.54 14.88
C ILE A 790 3.90 -24.17 15.53
N CYS A 791 2.71 -23.72 15.92
CA CYS A 791 2.43 -22.54 16.72
C CYS A 791 1.15 -22.75 17.52
N ASP A 792 1.15 -22.33 18.80
CA ASP A 792 0.04 -22.49 19.75
C ASP A 792 -0.15 -21.24 20.63
N ASN A 793 -0.11 -20.07 20.05
CA ASN A 793 -0.28 -18.78 20.72
C ASN A 793 -1.75 -18.37 20.89
N ASP A 794 -2.02 -17.47 21.86
CA ASP A 794 -3.36 -17.01 22.27
C ASP A 794 -4.13 -16.16 21.20
N LEU A 795 -3.65 -16.07 19.97
CA LEU A 795 -4.28 -15.34 18.84
C LEU A 795 -4.38 -16.25 17.62
N TYR A 796 -5.11 -15.81 16.59
CA TYR A 796 -5.33 -16.63 15.39
C TYR A 796 -4.07 -16.83 14.58
N GLN A 797 -3.78 -18.10 14.25
CA GLN A 797 -2.81 -18.50 13.24
C GLN A 797 -3.55 -19.28 12.16
N GLN A 798 -3.37 -18.90 10.92
CA GLN A 798 -4.19 -19.41 9.82
C GLN A 798 -3.41 -19.54 8.49
N SER A 799 -4.04 -20.17 7.48
CA SER A 799 -3.52 -20.29 6.12
C SER A 799 -2.13 -20.94 6.02
N PRO A 800 -1.88 -22.09 6.67
CA PRO A 800 -0.58 -22.73 6.62
C PRO A 800 -0.26 -23.26 5.21
N VAL A 801 0.98 -23.05 4.78
CA VAL A 801 1.53 -23.65 3.55
C VAL A 801 2.79 -24.44 3.90
N VAL A 802 2.93 -25.63 3.38
CA VAL A 802 4.07 -26.49 3.66
C VAL A 802 4.80 -26.94 2.39
N ARG A 803 6.14 -26.99 2.46
CA ARG A 803 6.98 -27.56 1.42
C ARG A 803 8.11 -28.39 2.02
N ARG A 804 8.43 -29.51 1.37
CA ARG A 804 9.64 -30.30 1.65
C ARG A 804 10.86 -29.45 1.26
N VAL A 805 11.82 -29.27 2.16
CA VAL A 805 13.03 -28.48 1.89
C VAL A 805 14.31 -29.28 1.84
N TYR A 806 14.42 -30.35 2.64
CA TYR A 806 15.53 -31.29 2.69
C TYR A 806 15.05 -32.64 3.21
N GLU A 807 15.89 -33.69 3.19
CA GLU A 807 15.57 -35.04 3.70
C GLU A 807 15.01 -34.99 5.11
N GLY A 808 13.71 -35.25 5.26
CA GLY A 808 12.97 -35.24 6.50
C GLY A 808 12.61 -33.85 7.05
N TYR A 809 13.01 -32.74 6.39
CA TYR A 809 12.74 -31.37 6.79
C TYR A 809 11.66 -30.70 5.95
N PHE A 810 10.73 -30.03 6.63
CA PHE A 810 9.62 -29.31 6.00
C PHE A 810 9.60 -27.86 6.52
N LEU A 811 9.46 -26.91 5.60
CA LEU A 811 9.23 -25.50 5.87
C LEU A 811 7.73 -25.24 5.85
N ILE A 812 7.23 -24.61 6.91
CA ILE A 812 5.86 -24.19 7.06
C ILE A 812 5.85 -22.67 7.16
N VAL A 813 4.94 -21.99 6.48
CA VAL A 813 4.66 -20.56 6.63
C VAL A 813 3.17 -20.37 6.87
N TRP A 814 2.80 -19.32 7.63
CA TRP A 814 1.41 -19.06 7.98
C TRP A 814 1.17 -17.57 8.22
N GLU A 815 -0.09 -17.19 8.26
CA GLU A 815 -0.59 -15.89 8.68
C GLU A 815 -0.80 -15.88 10.19
N ASP A 816 -0.41 -14.80 10.90
CA ASP A 816 -0.40 -14.73 12.36
C ASP A 816 -0.83 -13.36 12.88
N GLU A 817 -1.77 -13.31 13.83
CA GLU A 817 -2.28 -12.05 14.39
C GLU A 817 -1.40 -11.42 15.47
N ARG A 818 -0.26 -12.02 15.87
CA ARG A 818 0.59 -11.53 16.99
C ARG A 818 1.30 -10.20 16.76
N GLY A 819 1.28 -9.68 15.58
CA GLY A 819 2.29 -8.73 15.11
C GLY A 819 2.22 -7.34 15.67
N VAL A 820 1.13 -6.85 16.20
CA VAL A 820 1.03 -5.45 16.61
C VAL A 820 0.40 -5.32 18.00
N GLU A 821 1.25 -5.18 19.03
CA GLU A 821 0.85 -4.58 20.30
C GLU A 821 0.63 -3.06 20.09
N ASN A 822 -0.52 -2.68 19.58
CA ASN A 822 -0.96 -1.29 19.64
C ASN A 822 -2.30 -1.22 20.37
N ASP A 823 -2.38 -0.33 21.36
CA ASP A 823 -3.60 -0.01 22.10
C ASP A 823 -4.70 0.66 21.24
N ASP A 824 -4.48 0.80 19.93
CA ASP A 824 -5.45 1.38 19.02
C ASP A 824 -6.27 0.30 18.28
N PRO A 825 -7.59 0.21 18.55
CA PRO A 825 -8.45 -0.78 17.91
C PRO A 825 -8.68 -0.57 16.40
N VAL A 826 -8.17 0.51 15.81
CA VAL A 826 -8.24 0.78 14.36
C VAL A 826 -7.00 0.26 13.63
N LEU A 827 -5.87 0.10 14.35
CA LEU A 827 -4.61 -0.48 13.85
C LEU A 827 -4.26 -1.81 14.53
N ALA A 828 -5.03 -2.22 15.53
CA ALA A 828 -4.87 -3.49 16.19
C ALA A 828 -5.29 -4.62 15.25
N GLY A 829 -4.37 -5.49 14.90
CA GLY A 829 -4.63 -6.76 14.24
C GLY A 829 -4.41 -6.75 12.73
N GLY A 830 -3.18 -6.48 12.27
CA GLY A 830 -2.71 -6.97 10.98
C GLY A 830 -2.29 -8.43 11.08
N LEU A 831 -2.51 -9.20 10.01
CA LEU A 831 -1.94 -10.53 9.86
C LEU A 831 -0.50 -10.37 9.36
N ASP A 832 0.43 -11.01 10.03
CA ASP A 832 1.87 -11.05 9.70
C ASP A 832 2.27 -12.41 9.13
N ILE A 833 3.45 -12.51 8.51
CA ILE A 833 3.94 -13.76 7.96
C ILE A 833 5.04 -14.35 8.85
N TYR A 834 4.79 -15.57 9.31
CA TYR A 834 5.71 -16.35 10.14
C TYR A 834 6.14 -17.65 9.44
N ALA A 835 7.23 -18.22 9.88
CA ALA A 835 7.76 -19.49 9.39
C ALA A 835 8.27 -20.41 10.50
N GLN A 836 8.22 -21.72 10.25
CA GLN A 836 8.80 -22.77 11.07
C GLN A 836 9.41 -23.86 10.19
N VAL A 837 10.45 -24.49 10.66
CA VAL A 837 11.00 -25.72 10.06
C VAL A 837 10.75 -26.88 11.01
N VAL A 838 10.27 -27.99 10.49
CA VAL A 838 10.06 -29.22 11.26
C VAL A 838 10.83 -30.39 10.68
N HIS A 839 11.26 -31.29 11.51
CA HIS A 839 11.90 -32.56 11.13
C HIS A 839 11.19 -33.72 11.81
N TYR A 840 11.00 -34.80 11.09
CA TYR A 840 10.18 -35.94 11.57
C TYR A 840 10.72 -36.61 12.84
N GLU A 841 12.05 -36.61 13.09
CA GLU A 841 12.65 -37.18 14.31
C GLU A 841 12.81 -36.12 15.42
N ASP A 842 13.16 -34.89 15.06
CA ASP A 842 13.60 -33.86 16.00
C ASP A 842 12.50 -32.83 16.36
N GLY A 843 11.39 -32.80 15.61
CA GLY A 843 10.30 -31.83 15.81
C GLY A 843 10.64 -30.45 15.24
N ILE A 844 10.13 -29.39 15.87
CA ILE A 844 10.33 -27.99 15.45
C ILE A 844 11.80 -27.56 15.59
N LYS A 845 12.27 -26.73 14.67
CA LYS A 845 13.71 -26.32 14.60
C LYS A 845 13.96 -24.87 14.98
N TYR A 846 12.99 -23.98 14.79
CA TYR A 846 13.05 -22.62 15.31
C TYR A 846 12.43 -22.55 16.72
N SER A 847 12.17 -21.35 17.22
CA SER A 847 11.45 -21.20 18.49
C SER A 847 10.04 -21.82 18.41
N THR A 848 9.42 -22.11 19.55
CA THR A 848 8.04 -22.59 19.60
C THR A 848 7.04 -21.62 18.96
N GLU A 849 7.44 -20.39 18.75
CA GLU A 849 6.63 -19.35 18.15
C GLU A 849 6.92 -19.11 16.66
N GLY A 850 7.89 -19.86 16.09
CA GLY A 850 8.37 -19.63 14.75
C GLY A 850 9.30 -18.43 14.61
N VAL A 851 9.60 -18.03 13.38
CA VAL A 851 10.37 -16.82 13.03
C VAL A 851 9.52 -15.89 12.19
N ILE A 852 9.67 -14.60 12.44
CA ILE A 852 8.97 -13.54 11.70
C ILE A 852 9.63 -13.36 10.35
N LEU A 853 8.86 -13.42 9.27
CA LEU A 853 9.31 -13.06 7.92
C LEU A 853 8.89 -11.66 7.53
N CYS A 854 7.73 -11.24 7.95
CA CYS A 854 7.22 -9.90 7.77
C CYS A 854 6.36 -9.51 8.96
N GLN A 855 6.57 -8.30 9.45
CA GLN A 855 5.78 -7.67 10.50
C GLN A 855 5.67 -6.19 10.14
N GLU A 856 4.61 -5.86 9.41
CA GLU A 856 4.38 -4.51 8.91
C GLU A 856 2.92 -4.10 9.17
N TYR A 857 2.62 -2.81 9.02
CA TYR A 857 1.25 -2.32 9.17
C TYR A 857 0.30 -3.01 8.20
N HIS A 858 -0.92 -3.25 8.64
CA HIS A 858 -1.99 -3.93 7.90
C HIS A 858 -1.68 -5.40 7.57
N ASP A 859 -2.59 -6.02 6.86
CA ASP A 859 -2.54 -7.45 6.61
C ASP A 859 -1.46 -7.86 5.59
N GLN A 860 -0.75 -8.93 5.91
CA GLN A 860 0.04 -9.72 5.00
C GLN A 860 -0.60 -11.10 4.90
N LYS A 861 -0.99 -11.52 3.71
CA LYS A 861 -1.85 -12.69 3.49
C LYS A 861 -1.38 -13.61 2.38
N LYS A 862 -1.96 -14.81 2.35
CA LYS A 862 -1.76 -15.82 1.30
C LYS A 862 -0.29 -16.13 1.03
N PRO A 863 0.48 -16.52 2.06
CA PRO A 863 1.88 -16.89 1.84
C PRO A 863 1.97 -18.10 0.92
N GLN A 864 3.02 -18.11 0.08
CA GLN A 864 3.36 -19.24 -0.78
C GLN A 864 4.86 -19.51 -0.71
N ILE A 865 5.27 -20.77 -0.90
CA ILE A 865 6.67 -21.22 -0.84
C ILE A 865 7.08 -21.79 -2.18
N SER A 866 8.25 -21.37 -2.70
CA SER A 866 8.86 -21.94 -3.90
C SER A 866 10.37 -22.10 -3.75
N LEU A 867 10.95 -23.10 -4.38
CA LEU A 867 12.40 -23.20 -4.49
C LEU A 867 12.91 -22.02 -5.35
N LEU A 868 13.80 -21.18 -4.79
CA LEU A 868 14.35 -20.01 -5.48
C LEU A 868 15.66 -20.30 -6.18
N TYR A 869 16.54 -21.06 -5.53
CA TYR A 869 17.90 -21.30 -6.02
C TYR A 869 18.45 -22.61 -5.46
N THR A 870 19.24 -23.33 -6.28
CA THR A 870 20.02 -24.50 -5.86
C THR A 870 21.46 -24.36 -6.35
N ASP A 871 22.43 -24.59 -5.47
CA ASP A 871 23.85 -24.64 -5.83
C ASP A 871 24.38 -26.07 -6.12
N GLY A 872 23.45 -27.02 -6.23
CA GLY A 872 23.76 -28.45 -6.42
C GLY A 872 23.85 -29.23 -5.10
N SER A 873 23.64 -28.57 -3.96
CA SER A 873 23.48 -29.17 -2.63
C SER A 873 22.10 -28.81 -2.11
N GLU A 874 21.22 -29.78 -1.88
CA GLU A 874 19.87 -29.51 -1.38
C GLU A 874 19.87 -28.74 -0.06
N ILE A 875 20.89 -28.94 0.78
CA ILE A 875 20.98 -28.28 2.10
C ILE A 875 21.19 -26.76 2.00
N ASP A 876 21.80 -26.30 0.91
CA ASP A 876 22.10 -24.89 0.67
C ASP A 876 21.05 -24.19 -0.21
N ASN A 877 19.97 -24.89 -0.53
CA ASN A 877 18.88 -24.33 -1.31
C ASN A 877 18.28 -23.10 -0.63
N LYS A 878 17.95 -22.09 -1.43
CA LYS A 878 17.16 -20.95 -1.03
C LYS A 878 15.72 -21.08 -1.48
N TRP A 879 14.83 -20.64 -0.63
CA TRP A 879 13.40 -20.69 -0.84
C TRP A 879 12.81 -19.29 -0.90
N LEU A 880 11.95 -19.01 -1.85
CA LEU A 880 11.14 -17.81 -1.90
C LEU A 880 9.86 -18.05 -1.11
N VAL A 881 9.62 -17.23 -0.09
CA VAL A 881 8.29 -17.03 0.46
C VAL A 881 7.78 -15.72 -0.08
N HIS A 882 6.59 -15.71 -0.68
CA HIS A 882 5.95 -14.48 -1.14
C HIS A 882 4.52 -14.41 -0.61
N TRP A 883 3.99 -13.19 -0.50
CA TRP A 883 2.68 -12.92 0.07
C TRP A 883 2.03 -11.68 -0.53
N GLU A 884 0.70 -11.61 -0.43
CA GLU A 884 -0.07 -10.41 -0.68
C GLU A 884 0.05 -9.45 0.51
N ASP A 885 0.31 -8.17 0.27
CA ASP A 885 0.68 -7.20 1.30
C ASP A 885 -0.12 -5.91 1.18
N MET A 886 -0.79 -5.52 2.25
CA MET A 886 -1.66 -4.35 2.30
C MET A 886 -1.01 -3.16 3.03
N ARG A 887 0.30 -3.20 3.34
CA ARG A 887 1.00 -2.15 4.10
C ARG A 887 0.87 -0.74 3.50
N SER A 888 0.65 -0.63 2.20
CA SER A 888 0.60 0.65 1.51
C SER A 888 -0.69 1.45 1.73
N SER A 889 -1.81 0.83 2.10
CA SER A 889 -3.09 1.53 2.11
C SER A 889 -4.03 1.18 3.26
N GLY A 890 -3.86 0.03 3.89
CA GLY A 890 -4.84 -0.51 4.83
C GLY A 890 -6.22 -0.81 4.22
N LYS A 891 -6.32 -0.81 2.89
CA LYS A 891 -7.54 -1.10 2.17
C LYS A 891 -7.37 -2.36 1.34
N ALA A 892 -8.38 -3.20 1.29
CA ALA A 892 -8.39 -4.43 0.51
C ALA A 892 -8.26 -4.21 -1.02
N ASP A 893 -8.33 -2.97 -1.47
CA ASP A 893 -8.26 -2.56 -2.88
C ASP A 893 -6.85 -2.10 -3.33
N LEU A 894 -5.81 -2.28 -2.50
CA LEU A 894 -4.43 -1.96 -2.83
C LEU A 894 -3.47 -3.03 -2.32
N VAL A 895 -3.59 -4.21 -2.88
CA VAL A 895 -2.74 -5.35 -2.56
C VAL A 895 -1.47 -5.30 -3.41
N ASN A 896 -0.33 -5.35 -2.76
CA ASN A 896 0.98 -5.47 -3.38
C ASN A 896 1.53 -6.89 -3.18
N LEU A 897 2.57 -7.23 -3.92
CA LEU A 897 3.22 -8.53 -3.81
C LEU A 897 4.64 -8.33 -3.28
N TYR A 898 4.92 -8.97 -2.15
CA TYR A 898 6.23 -8.97 -1.51
C TYR A 898 6.79 -10.38 -1.41
N GLY A 899 8.10 -10.48 -1.23
CA GLY A 899 8.74 -11.77 -1.06
C GLY A 899 10.04 -11.68 -0.26
N GLN A 900 10.38 -12.82 0.36
CA GLN A 900 11.57 -13.01 1.16
C GLN A 900 12.29 -14.30 0.76
N ALA A 901 13.59 -14.22 0.60
CA ALA A 901 14.41 -15.40 0.38
C ALA A 901 14.88 -15.99 1.72
N ILE A 902 14.65 -17.29 1.91
CA ILE A 902 15.00 -18.03 3.12
C ILE A 902 16.00 -19.12 2.76
N GLN A 903 17.02 -19.28 3.61
CA GLN A 903 17.93 -20.44 3.59
C GLN A 903 17.77 -21.20 4.91
N VAL A 904 17.43 -22.49 4.83
CA VAL A 904 17.11 -23.30 6.02
C VAL A 904 18.28 -24.14 6.53
N ALA A 905 19.46 -23.99 5.96
CA ALA A 905 20.66 -24.77 6.31
C ALA A 905 21.03 -24.69 7.80
N ASP A 906 20.92 -23.50 8.40
CA ASP A 906 21.27 -23.32 9.82
C ASP A 906 20.25 -23.99 10.76
N ALA A 907 18.97 -24.02 10.37
CA ALA A 907 17.94 -24.76 11.09
C ALA A 907 18.19 -26.28 11.09
N MET A 908 18.79 -26.81 10.03
CA MET A 908 19.09 -28.23 9.89
C MET A 908 20.31 -28.65 10.72
N THR A 909 21.29 -27.75 10.91
CA THR A 909 22.54 -28.03 11.60
C THR A 909 22.53 -27.71 13.10
N SER A 910 21.56 -26.93 13.55
CA SER A 910 21.37 -26.64 14.96
C SER A 910 20.70 -27.82 15.67
N GLU A 911 21.36 -28.40 16.68
CA GLU A 911 20.63 -29.01 17.80
C GLU A 911 19.55 -27.99 18.22
N PRO A 912 18.34 -28.39 18.68
CA PRO A 912 17.36 -27.46 19.16
C PRO A 912 18.05 -26.56 20.17
N SER A 913 18.52 -25.44 19.72
CA SER A 913 19.13 -24.46 20.59
C SER A 913 18.01 -24.00 21.50
N SER A 914 18.01 -24.52 22.72
CA SER A 914 17.43 -23.73 23.78
C SER A 914 17.99 -22.31 23.54
N LEU A 915 17.14 -21.32 23.34
CA LEU A 915 17.49 -19.88 23.23
C LEU A 915 18.18 -19.36 24.50
N MET A 916 18.92 -20.23 25.16
CA MET A 916 19.72 -19.93 26.31
C MET A 916 21.11 -19.56 25.79
N PRO A 917 21.50 -18.28 25.82
CA PRO A 917 22.81 -17.86 25.36
C PRO A 917 23.88 -18.64 26.13
N ASP A 918 24.75 -19.33 25.40
CA ASP A 918 25.90 -20.06 25.96
C ASP A 918 27.08 -19.12 26.24
N GLN A 919 27.03 -17.90 25.71
CA GLN A 919 28.02 -16.85 25.91
C GLN A 919 27.37 -15.50 26.17
N PHE A 920 28.06 -14.62 26.91
CA PHE A 920 27.66 -13.21 27.00
C PHE A 920 27.80 -12.53 25.64
N TYR A 921 26.74 -11.89 25.21
CA TYR A 921 26.70 -11.14 23.98
C TYR A 921 25.95 -9.83 24.20
N ILE A 922 26.35 -8.77 23.48
CA ILE A 922 25.61 -7.49 23.41
C ILE A 922 25.29 -7.22 21.97
N GLY A 923 24.02 -7.11 21.70
CA GLY A 923 23.48 -6.71 20.41
C GLY A 923 23.95 -5.34 19.95
N ASP A 924 23.67 -5.00 18.73
CA ASP A 924 23.86 -3.64 18.23
C ASP A 924 22.78 -2.73 18.79
N ALA A 925 23.15 -1.47 19.00
CA ALA A 925 22.23 -0.46 19.49
C ALA A 925 21.32 0.04 18.35
N TYR A 926 20.01 0.04 18.55
CA TYR A 926 19.03 0.50 17.55
C TYR A 926 17.88 1.32 18.19
N PRO A 927 17.39 2.35 17.52
CA PRO A 927 18.07 3.02 16.40
C PRO A 927 19.40 3.65 16.85
N ASN A 928 20.37 3.76 15.95
CA ASN A 928 21.62 4.44 16.23
C ASN A 928 22.19 5.09 14.95
N PRO A 929 22.12 6.43 14.79
CA PRO A 929 21.78 7.45 15.81
C PRO A 929 20.32 7.39 16.31
N PHE A 930 20.07 7.90 17.53
CA PHE A 930 18.74 7.95 18.13
C PHE A 930 18.42 9.35 18.69
N ASN A 931 17.15 9.71 18.71
CA ASN A 931 16.63 10.96 19.25
C ASN A 931 15.70 10.77 20.46
N GLY A 932 15.10 9.63 20.61
CA GLY A 932 14.25 9.25 21.75
C GLY A 932 14.92 8.19 22.61
N THR A 933 14.66 6.93 22.35
CA THR A 933 15.18 5.78 23.09
C THR A 933 16.04 4.91 22.18
N VAL A 934 17.16 4.42 22.70
CA VAL A 934 17.98 3.40 22.07
C VAL A 934 17.80 2.07 22.81
N HIS A 935 17.72 0.98 22.07
CA HIS A 935 17.58 -0.38 22.59
C HIS A 935 18.84 -1.21 22.33
N ILE A 936 19.15 -2.12 23.23
CA ILE A 936 20.25 -3.07 23.10
C ILE A 936 19.87 -4.37 23.79
N ASP A 937 20.01 -5.48 23.11
CA ASP A 937 19.80 -6.82 23.67
C ASP A 937 21.07 -7.33 24.35
N ILE A 938 20.92 -7.86 25.57
CA ILE A 938 22.03 -8.40 26.38
C ILE A 938 21.76 -9.87 26.63
N ALA A 939 22.51 -10.73 25.97
CA ALA A 939 22.47 -12.18 26.18
C ALA A 939 23.26 -12.58 27.43
N VAL A 940 22.59 -13.25 28.36
CA VAL A 940 23.15 -13.65 29.64
C VAL A 940 23.13 -15.18 29.79
N PRO A 941 24.30 -15.85 29.70
CA PRO A 941 24.41 -17.31 29.67
C PRO A 941 24.28 -17.96 31.07
N SER A 942 24.31 -17.19 32.13
CA SER A 942 24.22 -17.72 33.51
C SER A 942 23.75 -16.64 34.47
N LEU A 943 23.10 -17.08 35.56
CA LEU A 943 22.57 -16.20 36.60
C LEU A 943 23.69 -15.41 37.27
N GLN A 944 23.94 -14.21 36.83
CA GLN A 944 24.89 -13.27 37.44
C GLN A 944 24.51 -11.83 37.17
N PRO A 945 24.84 -10.91 38.10
CA PRO A 945 24.54 -9.51 37.87
C PRO A 945 25.32 -8.95 36.67
N VAL A 946 24.62 -8.11 35.87
CA VAL A 946 25.19 -7.39 34.77
C VAL A 946 25.15 -5.91 35.10
N ASP A 947 26.31 -5.26 35.09
CA ASP A 947 26.44 -3.83 35.32
C ASP A 947 26.48 -3.09 33.96
N ILE A 948 25.55 -2.18 33.74
CA ILE A 948 25.45 -1.35 32.53
C ILE A 948 25.79 0.07 32.91
N ALA A 949 26.74 0.69 32.22
CA ALA A 949 27.12 2.07 32.43
C ALA A 949 27.27 2.83 31.09
N ILE A 950 26.70 4.02 30.99
CA ILE A 950 26.79 4.88 29.82
C ILE A 950 27.72 6.05 30.14
N PHE A 951 28.69 6.23 29.27
CA PHE A 951 29.74 7.27 29.42
C PHE A 951 29.60 8.31 28.29
N ASN A 952 29.85 9.56 28.60
CA ASN A 952 30.14 10.57 27.60
C ASN A 952 31.57 10.45 27.03
N ILE A 953 31.93 11.21 26.02
CA ILE A 953 33.24 11.17 25.38
C ILE A 953 34.40 11.60 26.31
N LEU A 954 34.11 12.20 27.47
CA LEU A 954 35.10 12.56 28.51
C LEU A 954 35.28 11.42 29.53
N GLY A 955 34.60 10.30 29.37
CA GLY A 955 34.68 9.15 30.29
C GLY A 955 33.89 9.33 31.59
N GLN A 956 32.99 10.31 31.65
CA GLN A 956 32.11 10.52 32.80
C GLN A 956 30.87 9.64 32.65
N ILE A 957 30.46 8.96 33.73
CA ILE A 957 29.20 8.19 33.73
C ILE A 957 28.01 9.16 33.68
N VAL A 958 27.15 8.99 32.70
CA VAL A 958 25.90 9.76 32.57
C VAL A 958 24.69 8.93 33.01
N TYR A 959 24.77 7.59 32.89
CA TYR A 959 23.74 6.67 33.34
C TYR A 959 24.35 5.37 33.81
N GLN A 960 23.73 4.69 34.75
CA GLN A 960 24.11 3.35 35.17
C GLN A 960 22.91 2.59 35.69
N GLU A 961 22.89 1.30 35.38
CA GLU A 961 21.86 0.36 35.84
C GLU A 961 22.48 -1.00 36.14
N LYS A 962 21.84 -1.77 37.02
CA LYS A 962 22.24 -3.12 37.34
C LYS A 962 21.10 -4.07 36.98
N LEU A 963 21.30 -4.86 35.94
CA LEU A 963 20.42 -5.92 35.55
C LEU A 963 20.67 -7.13 36.44
N LEU A 964 19.58 -7.69 36.98
CA LEU A 964 19.64 -8.91 37.85
C LEU A 964 18.84 -10.02 37.16
N PRO A 965 19.43 -10.74 36.19
CA PRO A 965 18.77 -11.82 35.49
C PRO A 965 18.27 -12.89 36.44
N ILE A 966 17.04 -13.35 36.29
CA ILE A 966 16.41 -14.42 37.06
C ILE A 966 16.48 -15.78 36.35
N THR A 967 16.77 -15.76 35.04
CA THR A 967 17.00 -16.92 34.17
C THR A 967 18.20 -16.67 33.29
N GLN A 968 18.72 -17.68 32.66
CA GLN A 968 19.56 -17.54 31.44
C GLN A 968 18.63 -17.05 30.32
N GLY A 969 19.06 -16.07 29.49
CA GLY A 969 18.19 -15.51 28.45
C GLY A 969 18.75 -14.22 27.85
N ILE A 970 17.95 -13.61 26.96
CA ILE A 970 18.19 -12.31 26.37
C ILE A 970 17.38 -11.27 27.14
N TYR A 971 18.02 -10.18 27.53
CA TYR A 971 17.43 -9.11 28.32
C TYR A 971 17.52 -7.79 27.55
N PRO A 972 16.41 -7.19 27.13
CA PRO A 972 16.43 -5.89 26.46
C PRO A 972 16.76 -4.78 27.46
N PHE A 973 17.71 -3.93 27.10
CA PHE A 973 18.06 -2.72 27.81
C PHE A 973 17.74 -1.51 26.97
N SER A 974 17.13 -0.47 27.56
CA SER A 974 16.73 0.74 26.87
C SER A 974 17.24 1.99 27.58
N TRP A 975 17.73 2.98 26.80
CA TRP A 975 18.13 4.27 27.36
C TRP A 975 17.54 5.43 26.54
N ASN A 976 16.86 6.34 27.21
CA ASN A 976 16.12 7.46 26.62
C ASN A 976 16.90 8.78 26.64
N GLY A 977 18.21 8.78 26.65
CA GLY A 977 19.04 9.98 26.60
C GLY A 977 19.01 10.84 27.87
N LYS A 978 18.62 10.26 29.04
CA LYS A 978 18.59 10.98 30.31
C LYS A 978 19.70 10.52 31.23
N ASP A 979 20.20 11.46 32.07
CA ASP A 979 21.22 11.17 33.09
C ASP A 979 20.62 10.60 34.37
N LEU A 980 21.47 10.32 35.34
CA LEU A 980 21.06 9.80 36.66
C LEU A 980 20.09 10.71 37.42
N LEU A 981 19.98 11.96 37.04
CA LEU A 981 19.05 12.96 37.63
C LEU A 981 17.79 13.13 36.78
N GLN A 982 17.58 12.29 35.79
CA GLN A 982 16.47 12.37 34.82
C GLN A 982 16.46 13.67 34.01
N GLN A 983 17.65 14.25 33.77
CA GLN A 983 17.83 15.40 32.91
C GLN A 983 18.39 14.91 31.57
N ASP A 984 17.92 15.52 30.49
CA ASP A 984 18.39 15.18 29.14
C ASP A 984 19.88 15.48 29.00
N VAL A 985 20.59 14.52 28.44
CA VAL A 985 22.00 14.74 28.11
C VAL A 985 22.13 15.52 26.81
N SER A 986 23.30 16.08 26.52
CA SER A 986 23.54 16.81 25.27
C SER A 986 23.64 15.86 24.08
N SER A 987 23.24 16.33 22.88
CA SER A 987 23.51 15.59 21.64
C SER A 987 24.99 15.29 21.53
N GLY A 988 25.33 14.07 21.11
CA GLY A 988 26.70 13.62 21.00
C GLY A 988 26.86 12.11 21.04
N VAL A 989 28.14 11.69 21.02
CA VAL A 989 28.50 10.27 21.10
C VAL A 989 28.59 9.83 22.56
N TYR A 990 28.03 8.68 22.85
CA TYR A 990 28.06 8.00 24.14
C TYR A 990 28.57 6.56 23.97
N LEU A 991 29.10 5.99 25.03
CA LEU A 991 29.57 4.62 25.07
C LEU A 991 28.79 3.85 26.12
N ILE A 992 28.08 2.82 25.71
CA ILE A 992 27.44 1.86 26.61
C ILE A 992 28.46 0.77 26.92
N ASN A 993 28.81 0.63 28.17
CA ASN A 993 29.69 -0.42 28.66
C ASN A 993 28.89 -1.40 29.52
N VAL A 994 28.90 -2.67 29.12
CA VAL A 994 28.23 -3.76 29.83
C VAL A 994 29.29 -4.68 30.40
N THR A 995 29.20 -4.96 31.70
CA THR A 995 30.18 -5.76 32.42
C THR A 995 29.46 -6.85 33.23
N ALA A 996 29.95 -8.09 33.14
CA ALA A 996 29.45 -9.20 33.93
C ALA A 996 30.58 -10.19 34.15
N SER A 997 31.01 -10.38 35.44
CA SER A 997 32.14 -11.22 35.78
C SER A 997 33.39 -10.95 34.95
N GLU A 998 33.82 -11.89 34.11
CA GLU A 998 34.98 -11.76 33.21
C GLU A 998 34.63 -11.13 31.84
N PHE A 999 33.34 -10.87 31.58
CA PHE A 999 32.90 -10.29 30.33
C PHE A 999 32.80 -8.77 30.40
N GLN A 1000 33.34 -8.10 29.38
CA GLN A 1000 33.16 -6.67 29.16
C GLN A 1000 33.02 -6.37 27.67
N SER A 1001 32.01 -5.59 27.33
CA SER A 1001 31.82 -5.13 25.97
C SER A 1001 31.30 -3.69 25.92
N ILE A 1002 31.71 -2.95 24.90
CA ILE A 1002 31.36 -1.54 24.72
C ILE A 1002 30.69 -1.35 23.35
N ARG A 1003 29.56 -0.62 23.34
CA ARG A 1003 28.88 -0.17 22.14
C ARG A 1003 28.90 1.36 22.05
N LYS A 1004 29.13 1.86 20.86
CA LYS A 1004 29.04 3.29 20.55
C LYS A 1004 27.60 3.61 20.13
N ILE A 1005 27.04 4.65 20.74
CA ILE A 1005 25.74 5.20 20.38
C ILE A 1005 25.87 6.69 20.12
N THR A 1006 25.00 7.20 19.25
CA THR A 1006 24.96 8.64 18.92
C THR A 1006 23.57 9.17 19.26
N TYR A 1007 23.50 10.09 20.22
CA TYR A 1007 22.27 10.77 20.61
C TYR A 1007 22.13 12.09 19.85
N ILE A 1008 21.01 12.30 19.22
CA ILE A 1008 20.66 13.52 18.47
C ILE A 1008 19.40 14.07 19.11
N LYS A 1009 19.46 15.31 19.60
CA LYS A 1009 18.28 16.01 20.14
C LYS A 1009 17.54 16.66 19.01
#